data_975643e67ae23722bebe58ae4ef5773f
#
_entry.id   975643e67ae23722bebe58ae4ef5773f
#
_cell.length_a   1.000
_cell.length_b   1.000
_cell.length_c   1.000
_cell.angle_alpha   90.00
_cell.angle_beta   90.00
_cell.angle_gamma   90.00
#
_symmetry.space_group_name_H-M   'P 1'
#
loop_
_entity.id
_entity.type
_entity.pdbx_description
1 polymer ?
#
loop_
_entity_poly.entity_id
_entity_poly.type
_entity_poly.pdbx_seq_one_letter_code
_entity_poly.pdbx_strand_id
1 'polypeptide(L)'
;MRLKNNIAITASLLFSLNTAIAQVNPKNVEIIRDTFGVPHIYAKTDAGAAYGLAWANAEDDFETMQLGYLAGNALLSKHLGLKGASADFVTQLIKGASFVEANYEAQVSKDFKKVLDGFCDGLNAYAKAHPKEVLVKSLLPFTPKKLMTYTYLQLFVMSDADKLVAAIASNQTLDLRPKEAVTGSNTFAFNATKTQDGSVYLAINPHQPLEGPTGWYEAHLNSEEGTNIVGALFPGAPVILIGSNDYLGWSHTVNKPDKADIYELEMDPDKKNNYLVDGVSYPLEKFKAKVFLKFLGLRIGVKKKFYRSIFGPTLKNKSGVFAVRTASLFGMGAIEQWWRMNKAHNFSEFHKALEPQNIPGFNISYADRYDTIYYVSNAKLPIRAKGYDWQKIVPGNTQKTLWKDFYTLKDMPQQLQPSSGYVYNTNHSPFISAGPENHLDPDEFNADMGFERFNNNRSARFQELISGFDKVSYEDFLSLKYDNQLPSKLQYTFMNIDALFEMDPTAYPEVEKLLRTIQNWDRKSNPNSKGAGAYAVFYYLVRKYVNKQPNATFSQASLVPVLKETLAYMNTHFGSENVALGDFVKVVRGDLEMPSFGLPDVLTAMHGAPYKDGRLKVTAGESYIQLVRFTSKGASIRSMVPYGSSNRPNSPHYADQLPLYMKFQTKPMPLDREHWEKEATRKYHPIQ
;
A
#
# COMPACT_ATOMS: atom_id res chain seq x y z
N MET A 1 32.37 -30.08 74.84
CA MET A 1 33.20 -29.28 73.96
C MET A 1 32.41 -29.03 72.68
N ARG A 2 31.82 -27.82 72.52
CA ARG A 2 30.87 -27.50 71.44
C ARG A 2 31.66 -26.68 70.37
N LEU A 3 31.79 -27.20 69.14
CA LEU A 3 32.27 -26.45 68.02
C LEU A 3 31.09 -25.66 67.42
N LYS A 4 31.24 -24.35 67.30
CA LYS A 4 30.34 -23.46 66.57
C LYS A 4 30.84 -23.35 65.14
N ASN A 5 30.01 -23.77 64.18
CA ASN A 5 30.23 -23.48 62.76
C ASN A 5 29.66 -22.11 62.39
N ASN A 6 30.51 -21.21 61.97
CA ASN A 6 30.14 -19.91 61.39
C ASN A 6 29.95 -20.15 59.87
N ILE A 7 28.73 -20.01 59.40
CA ILE A 7 28.41 -19.97 57.97
C ILE A 7 28.41 -18.46 57.58
N ALA A 8 29.39 -18.08 56.78
CA ALA A 8 29.43 -16.75 56.17
C ALA A 8 28.54 -16.78 54.90
N ILE A 9 27.44 -16.06 54.93
CA ILE A 9 26.56 -15.82 53.77
C ILE A 9 27.15 -14.71 52.94
N THR A 10 27.80 -15.02 51.82
CA THR A 10 28.24 -14.06 50.82
C THR A 10 27.02 -13.67 49.96
N ALA A 11 26.46 -12.51 50.22
CA ALA A 11 25.42 -11.93 49.38
C ALA A 11 26.05 -11.35 48.09
N SER A 12 25.95 -12.09 46.98
CA SER A 12 26.27 -11.59 45.65
C SER A 12 25.21 -10.60 45.22
N LEU A 13 25.49 -9.30 45.32
CA LEU A 13 24.68 -8.25 44.64
C LEU A 13 24.89 -8.38 43.13
N LEU A 14 23.96 -9.01 42.45
CA LEU A 14 23.77 -8.89 41.00
C LEU A 14 23.25 -7.48 40.71
N PHE A 15 24.14 -6.56 40.39
CA PHE A 15 23.81 -5.32 39.71
C PHE A 15 23.30 -5.69 38.30
N SER A 16 22.01 -5.81 38.10
CA SER A 16 21.40 -5.70 36.80
C SER A 16 21.62 -4.26 36.30
N LEU A 17 22.61 -4.10 35.44
CA LEU A 17 22.75 -2.90 34.61
C LEU A 17 21.50 -2.85 33.70
N ASN A 18 20.41 -2.28 34.19
CA ASN A 18 19.40 -1.72 33.34
C ASN A 18 20.08 -0.56 32.61
N THR A 19 20.57 -0.79 31.41
CA THR A 19 20.85 0.29 30.48
C THR A 19 19.51 0.97 30.20
N ALA A 20 19.19 2.01 30.98
CA ALA A 20 18.09 2.90 30.66
C ALA A 20 18.39 3.42 29.24
N ILE A 21 17.64 2.97 28.25
CA ILE A 21 17.63 3.59 26.93
C ILE A 21 17.28 5.05 27.20
N ALA A 22 18.19 5.96 26.81
CA ALA A 22 18.00 7.37 27.08
C ALA A 22 16.71 7.83 26.39
N GLN A 23 15.71 8.14 27.20
CA GLN A 23 14.42 8.65 26.74
C GLN A 23 14.68 9.90 25.88
N VAL A 24 14.02 10.02 24.74
CA VAL A 24 14.14 11.18 23.87
C VAL A 24 13.78 12.45 24.67
N ASN A 25 14.69 13.44 24.67
CA ASN A 25 14.40 14.75 25.23
C ASN A 25 13.62 15.58 24.18
N PRO A 26 12.34 15.89 24.40
CA PRO A 26 11.52 16.62 23.42
C PRO A 26 12.08 18.01 23.05
N LYS A 27 12.87 18.64 23.93
CA LYS A 27 13.54 19.92 23.64
C LYS A 27 14.59 19.83 22.54
N ASN A 28 15.07 18.61 22.22
CA ASN A 28 15.99 18.36 21.12
C ASN A 28 15.25 17.97 19.83
N VAL A 29 13.93 18.06 19.82
CA VAL A 29 13.07 17.79 18.66
C VAL A 29 12.30 19.06 18.34
N GLU A 30 12.49 19.60 17.15
CA GLU A 30 11.78 20.77 16.67
C GLU A 30 10.90 20.39 15.51
N ILE A 31 9.66 20.87 15.49
CA ILE A 31 8.68 20.70 14.41
C ILE A 31 8.37 22.06 13.85
N ILE A 32 8.61 22.22 12.54
CA ILE A 32 8.22 23.39 11.75
C ILE A 32 7.05 22.95 10.86
N ARG A 33 5.94 23.68 10.91
CA ARG A 33 4.80 23.49 10.00
C ARG A 33 4.89 24.54 8.90
N ASP A 34 4.82 24.12 7.65
CA ASP A 34 4.74 25.00 6.49
C ASP A 34 3.33 25.58 6.27
N THR A 35 3.13 26.31 5.19
CA THR A 35 1.85 26.93 4.82
C THR A 35 0.75 25.91 4.51
N PHE A 36 1.10 24.64 4.22
CA PHE A 36 0.19 23.51 4.01
C PHE A 36 0.11 22.57 5.21
N GLY A 37 0.70 22.96 6.34
CA GLY A 37 0.70 22.18 7.55
C GLY A 37 1.61 20.94 7.53
N VAL A 38 2.41 20.75 6.49
CA VAL A 38 3.36 19.61 6.44
C VAL A 38 4.41 19.77 7.55
N PRO A 39 4.67 18.73 8.36
CA PRO A 39 5.68 18.80 9.40
C PRO A 39 7.09 18.59 8.83
N HIS A 40 7.98 19.52 9.11
CA HIS A 40 9.43 19.41 8.94
C HIS A 40 10.04 19.19 10.32
N ILE A 41 10.58 18.00 10.55
CA ILE A 41 11.02 17.53 11.86
C ILE A 41 12.53 17.54 11.91
N TYR A 42 13.11 18.29 12.85
CA TYR A 42 14.53 18.41 13.08
C TYR A 42 14.90 17.85 14.45
N ALA A 43 15.84 16.92 14.49
CA ALA A 43 16.27 16.28 15.73
C ALA A 43 17.76 15.95 15.71
N LYS A 44 18.35 15.71 16.90
CA LYS A 44 19.74 15.25 17.00
C LYS A 44 19.92 13.79 16.61
N THR A 45 18.88 12.97 16.75
CA THR A 45 18.95 11.53 16.51
C THR A 45 17.77 11.06 15.66
N ASP A 46 17.90 9.90 15.00
CA ASP A 46 16.80 9.26 14.29
C ASP A 46 15.63 8.94 15.24
N ALA A 47 15.93 8.54 16.48
CA ALA A 47 14.93 8.34 17.52
C ALA A 47 14.16 9.64 17.85
N GLY A 48 14.85 10.77 17.87
CA GLY A 48 14.25 12.10 18.05
C GLY A 48 13.37 12.48 16.87
N ALA A 49 13.82 12.24 15.64
CA ALA A 49 13.03 12.48 14.44
C ALA A 49 11.75 11.61 14.43
N ALA A 50 11.86 10.34 14.82
CA ALA A 50 10.70 9.44 14.97
C ALA A 50 9.75 9.90 16.08
N TYR A 51 10.24 10.41 17.20
CA TYR A 51 9.43 11.03 18.26
C TYR A 51 8.60 12.21 17.71
N GLY A 52 9.28 13.13 16.99
CA GLY A 52 8.62 14.28 16.37
C GLY A 52 7.57 13.87 15.32
N LEU A 53 7.89 12.85 14.51
CA LEU A 53 6.95 12.30 13.53
C LEU A 53 5.70 11.73 14.21
N ALA A 54 5.88 10.94 15.27
CA ALA A 54 4.78 10.38 16.04
C ALA A 54 3.85 11.46 16.60
N TRP A 55 4.44 12.50 17.19
CA TRP A 55 3.69 13.64 17.71
C TRP A 55 2.94 14.39 16.60
N ALA A 56 3.63 14.79 15.53
CA ALA A 56 3.04 15.55 14.44
C ALA A 56 1.92 14.78 13.72
N ASN A 57 2.13 13.49 13.45
CA ASN A 57 1.09 12.67 12.83
C ASN A 57 -0.11 12.47 13.76
N ALA A 58 0.10 12.37 15.09
CA ALA A 58 -1.01 12.30 16.04
C ALA A 58 -1.77 13.65 16.17
N GLU A 59 -1.09 14.79 16.04
CA GLU A 59 -1.77 16.10 15.94
C GLU A 59 -2.76 16.13 14.76
N ASP A 60 -2.39 15.51 13.65
CA ASP A 60 -3.17 15.54 12.40
C ASP A 60 -4.18 14.41 12.28
N ASP A 61 -3.88 13.21 12.80
CA ASP A 61 -4.73 12.02 12.60
C ASP A 61 -4.50 10.92 13.65
N PHE A 62 -4.65 11.21 14.92
CA PHE A 62 -4.46 10.21 15.98
C PHE A 62 -5.49 9.07 15.93
N GLU A 63 -6.69 9.34 15.42
CA GLU A 63 -7.73 8.33 15.28
C GLU A 63 -7.29 7.21 14.32
N THR A 64 -6.89 7.55 13.11
CA THR A 64 -6.47 6.57 12.09
C THR A 64 -5.25 5.77 12.56
N MET A 65 -4.27 6.42 13.19
CA MET A 65 -3.11 5.72 13.77
C MET A 65 -3.55 4.65 14.78
N GLN A 66 -4.47 5.01 15.70
CA GLN A 66 -4.98 4.06 16.68
C GLN A 66 -5.76 2.92 16.04
N LEU A 67 -6.57 3.17 14.99
CA LEU A 67 -7.31 2.12 14.29
C LEU A 67 -6.36 1.04 13.74
N GLY A 68 -5.23 1.43 13.15
CA GLY A 68 -4.20 0.51 12.72
C GLY A 68 -3.62 -0.33 13.86
N TYR A 69 -3.21 0.32 14.95
CA TYR A 69 -2.67 -0.37 16.13
C TYR A 69 -3.69 -1.26 16.82
N LEU A 70 -4.96 -0.85 16.87
CA LEU A 70 -6.04 -1.68 17.41
C LEU A 70 -6.23 -2.94 16.57
N ALA A 71 -6.19 -2.84 15.23
CA ALA A 71 -6.25 -4.00 14.34
C ALA A 71 -5.08 -4.95 14.59
N GLY A 72 -3.84 -4.44 14.57
CA GLY A 72 -2.64 -5.23 14.80
C GLY A 72 -2.59 -5.92 16.16
N ASN A 73 -3.23 -5.36 17.18
CA ASN A 73 -3.26 -5.91 18.53
C ASN A 73 -4.59 -6.63 18.89
N ALA A 74 -5.42 -6.95 17.88
CA ALA A 74 -6.71 -7.62 18.02
C ALA A 74 -7.66 -6.92 19.02
N LEU A 75 -7.70 -5.60 18.96
CA LEU A 75 -8.51 -4.72 19.80
C LEU A 75 -9.51 -3.87 18.99
N LEU A 76 -9.47 -3.95 17.65
CA LEU A 76 -10.29 -3.11 16.78
C LEU A 76 -11.79 -3.33 17.01
N SER A 77 -12.20 -4.57 17.26
CA SER A 77 -13.58 -4.90 17.57
C SER A 77 -14.05 -4.33 18.92
N LYS A 78 -13.15 -4.00 19.85
CA LYS A 78 -13.51 -3.25 21.07
C LYS A 78 -14.01 -1.84 20.75
N HIS A 79 -13.52 -1.23 19.67
CA HIS A 79 -13.94 0.09 19.22
C HIS A 79 -15.08 0.01 18.19
N LEU A 80 -14.90 -0.72 17.09
CA LEU A 80 -15.83 -0.77 15.95
C LEU A 80 -16.87 -1.90 16.03
N GLY A 81 -16.84 -2.73 17.07
CA GLY A 81 -17.73 -3.89 17.17
C GLY A 81 -17.50 -4.88 16.01
N LEU A 82 -18.62 -5.33 15.40
CA LEU A 82 -18.56 -6.33 14.33
C LEU A 82 -17.70 -5.90 13.12
N LYS A 83 -17.64 -4.59 12.80
CA LYS A 83 -16.82 -4.06 11.71
C LYS A 83 -15.32 -4.27 11.92
N GLY A 84 -14.85 -4.34 13.17
CA GLY A 84 -13.46 -4.63 13.51
C GLY A 84 -13.15 -6.11 13.71
N ALA A 85 -14.16 -6.97 13.72
CA ALA A 85 -14.00 -8.37 14.13
C ALA A 85 -13.19 -9.21 13.13
N SER A 86 -13.25 -8.90 11.84
CA SER A 86 -12.46 -9.61 10.81
C SER A 86 -10.97 -9.35 10.96
N ALA A 87 -10.55 -8.12 11.19
CA ALA A 87 -9.15 -7.79 11.43
C ALA A 87 -8.62 -8.47 12.71
N ASP A 88 -9.38 -8.37 13.81
CA ASP A 88 -9.02 -9.05 15.06
C ASP A 88 -8.93 -10.58 14.88
N PHE A 89 -9.83 -11.17 14.06
CA PHE A 89 -9.79 -12.59 13.74
C PHE A 89 -8.50 -12.98 13.01
N VAL A 90 -8.12 -12.24 11.97
CA VAL A 90 -6.88 -12.49 11.21
C VAL A 90 -5.66 -12.35 12.12
N THR A 91 -5.57 -11.25 12.90
CA THR A 91 -4.46 -11.00 13.83
C THR A 91 -4.29 -12.14 14.85
N GLN A 92 -5.41 -12.63 15.40
CA GLN A 92 -5.38 -13.77 16.32
C GLN A 92 -4.97 -15.07 15.61
N LEU A 93 -5.48 -15.30 14.39
CA LEU A 93 -5.18 -16.50 13.60
C LEU A 93 -3.68 -16.61 13.29
N ILE A 94 -3.03 -15.51 12.91
CA ILE A 94 -1.60 -15.49 12.61
C ILE A 94 -0.71 -15.46 13.86
N LYS A 95 -1.28 -15.33 15.08
CA LYS A 95 -0.56 -15.24 16.36
C LYS A 95 0.47 -14.10 16.37
N GLY A 96 0.14 -12.93 15.80
CA GLY A 96 1.07 -11.82 15.59
C GLY A 96 1.82 -11.41 16.85
N ALA A 97 1.14 -11.19 17.97
CA ALA A 97 1.77 -10.80 19.22
C ALA A 97 2.77 -11.86 19.74
N SER A 98 2.45 -13.15 19.61
CA SER A 98 3.36 -14.24 20.03
C SER A 98 4.58 -14.33 19.13
N PHE A 99 4.40 -14.13 17.82
CA PHE A 99 5.50 -14.11 16.86
C PHE A 99 6.47 -12.95 17.16
N VAL A 100 5.94 -11.76 17.35
CA VAL A 100 6.74 -10.57 17.66
C VAL A 100 7.47 -10.76 18.99
N GLU A 101 6.79 -11.23 20.04
CA GLU A 101 7.41 -11.48 21.35
C GLU A 101 8.61 -12.43 21.26
N ALA A 102 8.48 -13.51 20.47
CA ALA A 102 9.52 -14.52 20.33
C ALA A 102 10.72 -14.07 19.46
N ASN A 103 10.50 -13.14 18.50
CA ASN A 103 11.48 -12.84 17.47
C ASN A 103 12.01 -11.40 17.51
N TYR A 104 11.40 -10.49 18.28
CA TYR A 104 11.76 -9.06 18.32
C TYR A 104 13.24 -8.83 18.60
N GLU A 105 13.79 -9.51 19.61
CA GLU A 105 15.19 -9.34 20.01
C GLU A 105 16.18 -9.80 18.93
N ALA A 106 15.83 -10.82 18.17
CA ALA A 106 16.69 -11.41 17.15
C ALA A 106 16.55 -10.74 15.77
N GLN A 107 15.35 -10.26 15.41
CA GLN A 107 15.07 -9.77 14.06
C GLN A 107 15.09 -8.24 13.92
N VAL A 108 15.12 -7.49 15.02
CA VAL A 108 15.18 -6.02 14.99
C VAL A 108 16.55 -5.56 15.49
N SER A 109 17.26 -4.77 14.69
CA SER A 109 18.59 -4.26 15.06
C SER A 109 18.54 -3.31 16.25
N LYS A 110 19.67 -3.22 16.98
CA LYS A 110 19.78 -2.34 18.15
C LYS A 110 19.51 -0.87 17.82
N ASP A 111 19.95 -0.41 16.66
CA ASP A 111 19.78 0.98 16.26
C ASP A 111 18.33 1.25 15.85
N PHE A 112 17.71 0.32 15.14
CA PHE A 112 16.31 0.49 14.78
C PHE A 112 15.37 0.37 16.00
N LYS A 113 15.72 -0.39 17.02
CA LYS A 113 14.98 -0.40 18.32
C LYS A 113 14.90 1.00 18.92
N LYS A 114 15.97 1.80 18.86
CA LYS A 114 15.96 3.20 19.34
C LYS A 114 14.96 4.06 18.58
N VAL A 115 14.85 3.87 17.27
CA VAL A 115 13.86 4.57 16.42
C VAL A 115 12.44 4.19 16.83
N LEU A 116 12.19 2.90 17.02
CA LEU A 116 10.88 2.41 17.48
C LEU A 116 10.52 2.90 18.89
N ASP A 117 11.49 2.92 19.81
CA ASP A 117 11.31 3.45 21.16
C ASP A 117 10.97 4.96 21.09
N GLY A 118 11.72 5.74 20.32
CA GLY A 118 11.48 7.18 20.15
C GLY A 118 10.08 7.46 19.57
N PHE A 119 9.67 6.70 18.56
CA PHE A 119 8.32 6.82 17.98
C PHE A 119 7.22 6.50 19.01
N CYS A 120 7.37 5.41 19.75
CA CYS A 120 6.41 5.02 20.78
C CYS A 120 6.37 6.03 21.94
N ASP A 121 7.50 6.61 22.32
CA ASP A 121 7.56 7.67 23.34
C ASP A 121 6.81 8.92 22.88
N GLY A 122 6.95 9.32 21.62
CA GLY A 122 6.18 10.43 21.03
C GLY A 122 4.67 10.18 21.04
N LEU A 123 4.22 8.96 20.68
CA LEU A 123 2.81 8.57 20.77
C LEU A 123 2.27 8.58 22.20
N ASN A 124 3.06 8.07 23.14
CA ASN A 124 2.66 8.03 24.55
C ASN A 124 2.59 9.44 25.16
N ALA A 125 3.52 10.32 24.78
CA ALA A 125 3.49 11.72 25.19
C ALA A 125 2.26 12.44 24.65
N TYR A 126 1.92 12.22 23.35
CA TYR A 126 0.70 12.76 22.77
C TYR A 126 -0.56 12.24 23.46
N ALA A 127 -0.68 10.92 23.65
CA ALA A 127 -1.82 10.30 24.32
C ALA A 127 -1.99 10.80 25.78
N LYS A 128 -0.90 11.07 26.48
CA LYS A 128 -0.90 11.65 27.83
C LYS A 128 -1.43 13.08 27.82
N ALA A 129 -1.02 13.89 26.83
CA ALA A 129 -1.49 15.28 26.67
C ALA A 129 -2.95 15.35 26.20
N HIS A 130 -3.44 14.35 25.44
CA HIS A 130 -4.77 14.31 24.84
C HIS A 130 -5.57 13.05 25.25
N PRO A 131 -5.82 12.80 26.54
CA PRO A 131 -6.41 11.54 27.02
C PRO A 131 -7.85 11.30 26.55
N LYS A 132 -8.55 12.34 26.09
CA LYS A 132 -9.91 12.25 25.54
C LYS A 132 -9.93 11.68 24.11
N GLU A 133 -8.81 11.74 23.41
CA GLU A 133 -8.67 11.21 22.03
C GLU A 133 -8.30 9.72 22.00
N VAL A 134 -8.03 9.11 23.17
CA VAL A 134 -7.69 7.69 23.28
C VAL A 134 -8.92 6.82 23.07
N LEU A 135 -8.97 6.06 21.97
CA LEU A 135 -10.13 5.22 21.58
C LEU A 135 -10.31 4.02 22.51
N VAL A 136 -9.23 3.35 22.88
CA VAL A 136 -9.25 2.14 23.71
C VAL A 136 -8.08 2.15 24.69
N LYS A 137 -8.35 2.41 25.99
CA LYS A 137 -7.32 2.53 27.03
C LYS A 137 -6.36 1.32 27.13
N SER A 138 -6.83 0.09 26.82
CA SER A 138 -5.98 -1.10 26.87
C SER A 138 -4.93 -1.19 25.73
N LEU A 139 -4.95 -0.27 24.77
CA LEU A 139 -3.87 -0.12 23.79
C LEU A 139 -2.63 0.53 24.43
N LEU A 140 -2.83 1.41 25.42
CA LEU A 140 -1.73 2.10 26.11
C LEU A 140 -0.98 1.18 27.09
N PRO A 141 0.33 1.44 27.34
CA PRO A 141 1.16 2.34 26.54
C PRO A 141 1.40 1.74 25.15
N PHE A 142 1.68 2.60 24.16
CA PHE A 142 2.26 2.16 22.91
C PHE A 142 3.66 1.61 23.19
N THR A 143 3.99 0.49 22.58
CA THR A 143 5.30 -0.14 22.71
C THR A 143 5.81 -0.59 21.35
N PRO A 144 7.14 -0.69 21.14
CA PRO A 144 7.71 -1.21 19.91
C PRO A 144 7.10 -2.56 19.48
N LYS A 145 6.89 -3.47 20.42
CA LYS A 145 6.28 -4.78 20.13
C LYS A 145 4.83 -4.66 19.64
N LYS A 146 4.03 -3.74 20.18
CA LYS A 146 2.66 -3.48 19.69
C LYS A 146 2.68 -2.88 18.29
N LEU A 147 3.62 -1.97 18.01
CA LEU A 147 3.84 -1.41 16.68
C LEU A 147 4.22 -2.52 15.70
N MET A 148 5.21 -3.34 16.04
CA MET A 148 5.67 -4.45 15.20
C MET A 148 4.59 -5.51 14.98
N THR A 149 3.66 -5.71 15.93
CA THR A 149 2.50 -6.59 15.75
C THR A 149 1.54 -6.04 14.67
N TYR A 150 1.35 -4.73 14.62
CA TYR A 150 0.60 -4.09 13.52
C TYR A 150 1.32 -4.23 12.19
N THR A 151 2.62 -3.97 12.15
CA THR A 151 3.44 -4.21 10.94
C THR A 151 3.31 -5.66 10.46
N TYR A 152 3.39 -6.64 11.36
CA TYR A 152 3.24 -8.05 11.01
C TYR A 152 1.89 -8.38 10.36
N LEU A 153 0.80 -7.77 10.85
CA LEU A 153 -0.51 -7.86 10.20
C LEU A 153 -0.49 -7.22 8.81
N GLN A 154 0.12 -6.02 8.68
CA GLN A 154 0.21 -5.34 7.38
C GLN A 154 0.96 -6.18 6.34
N LEU A 155 2.08 -6.81 6.71
CA LEU A 155 2.84 -7.68 5.81
C LEU A 155 2.02 -8.90 5.35
N PHE A 156 1.20 -9.47 6.24
CA PHE A 156 0.28 -10.56 5.90
C PHE A 156 -0.78 -10.10 4.88
N VAL A 157 -1.36 -8.92 5.08
CA VAL A 157 -2.33 -8.31 4.16
C VAL A 157 -1.66 -7.94 2.82
N MET A 158 -0.45 -7.38 2.83
CA MET A 158 0.32 -7.07 1.61
C MET A 158 0.66 -8.32 0.77
N SER A 159 0.64 -9.50 1.39
CA SER A 159 0.81 -10.78 0.70
C SER A 159 -0.49 -11.35 0.13
N ASP A 160 -1.60 -10.61 0.18
CA ASP A 160 -2.97 -11.04 -0.19
C ASP A 160 -3.48 -12.29 0.59
N ALA A 161 -2.76 -12.73 1.62
CA ALA A 161 -3.09 -13.93 2.40
C ALA A 161 -4.37 -13.78 3.25
N ASP A 162 -4.75 -12.57 3.61
CA ASP A 162 -6.03 -12.26 4.27
C ASP A 162 -7.23 -12.56 3.37
N LYS A 163 -7.10 -12.36 2.04
CA LYS A 163 -8.13 -12.70 1.06
C LYS A 163 -8.34 -14.22 0.98
N LEU A 164 -7.25 -14.99 1.03
CA LEU A 164 -7.31 -16.45 1.08
C LEU A 164 -7.98 -16.92 2.37
N VAL A 165 -7.63 -16.33 3.52
CA VAL A 165 -8.28 -16.58 4.81
C VAL A 165 -9.78 -16.28 4.73
N ALA A 166 -10.17 -15.16 4.14
CA ALA A 166 -11.58 -14.77 3.99
C ALA A 166 -12.35 -15.74 3.08
N ALA A 167 -11.76 -16.17 1.98
CA ALA A 167 -12.36 -17.15 1.06
C ALA A 167 -12.59 -18.51 1.74
N ILE A 168 -11.59 -19.02 2.48
CA ILE A 168 -11.74 -20.28 3.26
C ILE A 168 -12.83 -20.09 4.34
N ALA A 169 -12.81 -18.98 5.07
CA ALA A 169 -13.76 -18.74 6.16
C ALA A 169 -15.21 -18.61 5.68
N SER A 170 -15.44 -18.07 4.49
CA SER A 170 -16.77 -17.94 3.88
C SER A 170 -17.23 -19.19 3.11
N ASN A 171 -16.41 -20.24 3.07
CA ASN A 171 -16.65 -21.48 2.32
C ASN A 171 -16.94 -21.20 0.82
N GLN A 172 -16.34 -20.15 0.27
CA GLN A 172 -16.42 -19.86 -1.16
C GLN A 172 -15.46 -20.77 -1.93
N THR A 173 -15.81 -21.10 -3.17
CA THR A 173 -14.86 -21.72 -4.11
C THR A 173 -13.69 -20.77 -4.26
N LEU A 174 -12.47 -21.27 -4.02
CA LEU A 174 -11.27 -20.46 -4.08
C LEU A 174 -10.94 -20.13 -5.53
N ASP A 175 -11.45 -19.01 -6.00
CA ASP A 175 -11.07 -18.42 -7.27
C ASP A 175 -9.87 -17.50 -7.03
N LEU A 176 -8.69 -18.00 -7.33
CA LEU A 176 -7.42 -17.30 -7.16
C LEU A 176 -7.11 -16.35 -8.32
N ARG A 177 -8.00 -16.24 -9.31
CA ARG A 177 -7.81 -15.34 -10.46
C ARG A 177 -7.72 -13.87 -10.00
N PRO A 178 -6.89 -13.06 -10.69
CA PRO A 178 -6.80 -11.63 -10.43
C PRO A 178 -8.17 -10.98 -10.56
N LYS A 179 -8.59 -10.23 -9.52
CA LYS A 179 -9.77 -9.37 -9.58
C LYS A 179 -9.32 -7.94 -9.86
N GLU A 180 -10.18 -7.14 -10.47
CA GLU A 180 -9.90 -5.73 -10.68
C GLU A 180 -9.50 -5.08 -9.35
N ALA A 181 -8.31 -4.46 -9.33
CA ALA A 181 -7.82 -3.76 -8.16
C ALA A 181 -8.40 -2.33 -8.14
N VAL A 182 -8.92 -1.92 -6.99
CA VAL A 182 -9.33 -0.52 -6.73
C VAL A 182 -8.09 0.35 -6.44
N THR A 183 -6.97 -0.29 -6.11
CA THR A 183 -5.69 0.36 -5.82
C THR A 183 -4.66 0.02 -6.87
N GLY A 184 -3.80 0.96 -7.15
CA GLY A 184 -2.73 0.83 -8.11
C GLY A 184 -1.62 1.83 -7.84
N SER A 185 -0.83 2.18 -8.83
CA SER A 185 0.17 3.24 -8.76
C SER A 185 0.78 3.50 -10.14
N ASN A 186 1.43 4.65 -10.31
CA ASN A 186 2.35 4.88 -11.42
C ASN A 186 3.72 5.27 -10.88
N THR A 187 4.75 4.93 -11.62
CA THR A 187 6.11 5.42 -11.43
C THR A 187 6.83 5.51 -12.77
N PHE A 188 7.61 6.57 -12.94
CA PHE A 188 8.46 6.79 -14.12
C PHE A 188 9.80 7.31 -13.64
N ALA A 189 10.90 6.77 -14.15
CA ALA A 189 12.23 7.32 -13.94
C ALA A 189 12.96 7.43 -15.27
N PHE A 190 13.62 8.57 -15.50
CA PHE A 190 14.37 8.89 -16.72
C PHE A 190 15.79 9.27 -16.34
N ASN A 191 16.78 8.67 -16.96
CA ASN A 191 18.18 9.07 -16.79
C ASN A 191 18.56 10.24 -17.73
N ALA A 192 19.78 10.77 -17.57
CA ALA A 192 20.27 11.92 -18.31
C ALA A 192 20.31 11.72 -19.84
N THR A 193 20.40 10.47 -20.31
CA THR A 193 20.40 10.20 -21.75
C THR A 193 19.04 10.42 -22.40
N LYS A 194 17.95 10.20 -21.63
CA LYS A 194 16.57 10.35 -22.09
C LYS A 194 15.99 11.74 -21.81
N THR A 195 16.64 12.57 -20.99
CA THR A 195 16.16 13.91 -20.68
C THR A 195 16.84 14.99 -21.51
N GLN A 196 16.16 16.12 -21.79
CA GLN A 196 16.70 17.22 -22.59
C GLN A 196 17.78 18.00 -21.86
N ASP A 197 17.64 18.17 -20.55
CA ASP A 197 18.51 18.99 -19.70
C ASP A 197 19.62 18.20 -18.99
N GLY A 198 19.71 16.87 -19.26
CA GLY A 198 20.68 16.01 -18.63
C GLY A 198 20.43 15.74 -17.13
N SER A 199 19.26 16.12 -16.62
CA SER A 199 18.83 15.79 -15.25
C SER A 199 18.19 14.40 -15.18
N VAL A 200 18.12 13.82 -13.99
CA VAL A 200 17.40 12.56 -13.76
C VAL A 200 16.02 12.89 -13.19
N TYR A 201 14.96 12.32 -13.75
CA TYR A 201 13.60 12.55 -13.28
C TYR A 201 13.01 11.32 -12.60
N LEU A 202 12.21 11.52 -11.55
CA LEU A 202 11.45 10.47 -10.88
C LEU A 202 10.04 10.95 -10.55
N ALA A 203 9.02 10.20 -10.97
CA ALA A 203 7.64 10.36 -10.54
C ALA A 203 7.26 9.27 -9.54
N ILE A 204 6.76 9.68 -8.38
CA ILE A 204 6.23 8.85 -7.30
C ILE A 204 4.73 9.11 -7.23
N ASN A 205 3.89 8.13 -7.59
CA ASN A 205 2.47 8.33 -7.65
C ASN A 205 1.67 7.08 -7.28
N PRO A 206 1.55 6.75 -5.98
CA PRO A 206 0.69 5.68 -5.52
C PRO A 206 -0.80 6.03 -5.70
N HIS A 207 -1.60 5.02 -6.08
CA HIS A 207 -3.05 5.10 -6.16
C HIS A 207 -3.65 4.25 -5.03
N GLN A 208 -3.80 4.86 -3.86
CA GLN A 208 -4.31 4.23 -2.66
C GLN A 208 -5.64 4.90 -2.25
N PRO A 209 -6.33 4.38 -1.23
CA PRO A 209 -7.42 5.12 -0.60
C PRO A 209 -6.98 6.52 -0.18
N LEU A 210 -7.86 7.50 -0.38
CA LEU A 210 -7.58 8.89 -0.03
C LEU A 210 -7.70 9.16 1.47
N GLU A 211 -8.30 8.23 2.22
CA GLU A 211 -8.56 8.32 3.67
C GLU A 211 -8.34 6.97 4.34
N GLY A 212 -8.13 6.97 5.65
CA GLY A 212 -8.00 5.77 6.46
C GLY A 212 -6.58 5.24 6.59
N PRO A 213 -6.40 4.00 7.10
CA PRO A 213 -5.07 3.48 7.52
C PRO A 213 -4.04 3.31 6.39
N THR A 214 -4.47 3.38 5.14
CA THR A 214 -3.60 3.35 3.95
C THR A 214 -3.65 4.65 3.15
N GLY A 215 -4.29 5.70 3.67
CA GLY A 215 -4.14 7.07 3.18
C GLY A 215 -2.72 7.59 3.47
N TRP A 216 -2.20 8.45 2.61
CA TRP A 216 -0.85 8.96 2.76
C TRP A 216 -0.79 10.18 3.68
N TYR A 217 0.22 10.20 4.54
CA TYR A 217 0.63 11.34 5.34
C TYR A 217 2.03 11.78 4.90
N GLU A 218 2.22 13.05 4.61
CA GLU A 218 3.50 13.61 4.16
C GLU A 218 4.27 14.20 5.33
N ALA A 219 5.60 13.95 5.38
CA ALA A 219 6.50 14.53 6.35
C ALA A 219 7.92 14.70 5.80
N HIS A 220 8.66 15.65 6.36
CA HIS A 220 10.09 15.80 6.19
C HIS A 220 10.80 15.45 7.51
N LEU A 221 11.74 14.51 7.46
CA LEU A 221 12.52 14.05 8.60
C LEU A 221 13.98 14.45 8.41
N ASN A 222 14.55 15.12 9.41
CA ASN A 222 15.95 15.48 9.46
C ASN A 222 16.56 15.12 10.81
N SER A 223 17.69 14.42 10.82
CA SER A 223 18.48 14.13 12.02
C SER A 223 19.97 14.34 11.77
N GLU A 224 20.72 14.69 12.84
CA GLU A 224 22.17 14.81 12.78
C GLU A 224 22.87 13.43 12.60
N GLU A 225 22.12 12.32 12.69
CA GLU A 225 22.58 10.96 12.38
C GLU A 225 22.49 10.61 10.89
N GLY A 226 22.20 11.60 10.01
CA GLY A 226 22.26 11.49 8.56
C GLY A 226 20.93 11.21 7.86
N THR A 227 19.82 11.23 8.56
CA THR A 227 18.49 11.24 7.92
C THR A 227 18.16 12.65 7.44
N ASN A 228 17.84 12.82 6.15
CA ASN A 228 17.29 14.05 5.58
C ASN A 228 16.41 13.68 4.38
N ILE A 229 15.12 13.40 4.61
CA ILE A 229 14.22 12.84 3.62
C ILE A 229 12.83 13.44 3.72
N VAL A 230 12.22 13.73 2.56
CA VAL A 230 10.82 14.10 2.42
C VAL A 230 10.06 13.04 1.64
N GLY A 231 8.87 12.71 2.10
CA GLY A 231 8.05 11.72 1.44
C GLY A 231 6.78 11.40 2.20
N ALA A 232 6.19 10.27 1.88
CA ALA A 232 4.93 9.86 2.44
C ALA A 232 5.02 8.52 3.19
N LEU A 233 4.14 8.39 4.18
CA LEU A 233 4.01 7.21 5.03
C LEU A 233 2.52 6.94 5.31
N PHE A 234 2.19 5.72 5.72
CA PHE A 234 0.87 5.44 6.26
C PHE A 234 0.77 5.95 7.70
N PRO A 235 -0.40 6.47 8.14
CA PRO A 235 -0.57 6.98 9.50
C PRO A 235 -0.11 5.96 10.54
N GLY A 236 0.83 6.38 11.38
CA GLY A 236 1.42 5.51 12.40
C GLY A 236 2.66 4.72 11.98
N ALA A 237 3.17 4.87 10.76
CA ALA A 237 4.47 4.33 10.40
C ALA A 237 5.61 5.21 10.97
N PRO A 238 6.72 4.62 11.46
CA PRO A 238 7.79 5.38 12.11
C PRO A 238 8.84 5.95 11.14
N VAL A 239 8.70 5.71 9.83
CA VAL A 239 9.65 6.07 8.77
C VAL A 239 8.93 6.42 7.48
N ILE A 240 9.62 7.11 6.56
CA ILE A 240 9.12 7.37 5.20
C ILE A 240 9.10 6.04 4.41
N LEU A 241 7.99 5.76 3.74
CA LEU A 241 7.79 4.55 2.94
C LEU A 241 8.11 4.76 1.45
N ILE A 242 7.79 5.94 0.92
CA ILE A 242 8.11 6.40 -0.43
C ILE A 242 8.56 7.86 -0.37
N GLY A 243 9.58 8.24 -1.12
CA GLY A 243 10.06 9.62 -1.08
C GLY A 243 11.44 9.78 -1.67
N SER A 244 12.06 10.92 -1.36
CA SER A 244 13.39 11.27 -1.84
C SER A 244 14.18 12.10 -0.82
N ASN A 245 15.49 11.93 -0.87
CA ASN A 245 16.47 12.78 -0.21
C ASN A 245 17.28 13.56 -1.27
N ASP A 246 18.35 14.23 -0.88
CA ASP A 246 19.17 15.00 -1.83
C ASP A 246 19.94 14.13 -2.83
N TYR A 247 20.06 12.84 -2.58
CA TYR A 247 20.87 11.91 -3.38
C TYR A 247 20.04 11.03 -4.29
N LEU A 248 18.92 10.53 -3.80
CA LEU A 248 18.11 9.50 -4.44
C LEU A 248 16.63 9.59 -4.04
N GLY A 249 15.81 8.88 -4.79
CA GLY A 249 14.41 8.69 -4.46
C GLY A 249 13.90 7.34 -4.95
N TRP A 250 12.78 6.88 -4.39
CA TRP A 250 12.13 5.65 -4.83
C TRP A 250 10.61 5.71 -4.70
N SER A 251 9.97 4.91 -5.54
CA SER A 251 8.53 4.71 -5.58
C SER A 251 8.19 3.24 -5.44
N HIS A 252 6.98 2.97 -4.94
CA HIS A 252 6.39 1.63 -4.97
C HIS A 252 5.16 1.59 -5.86
N THR A 253 5.02 0.53 -6.66
CA THR A 253 3.75 0.18 -7.28
C THR A 253 3.33 -1.22 -6.86
N VAL A 254 2.04 -1.48 -6.77
CA VAL A 254 1.52 -2.82 -6.39
C VAL A 254 1.90 -3.82 -7.47
N ASN A 255 2.47 -4.96 -7.06
CA ASN A 255 2.69 -6.14 -7.89
C ASN A 255 1.88 -7.34 -7.37
N LYS A 256 1.70 -8.34 -8.22
CA LYS A 256 0.87 -9.51 -7.93
C LYS A 256 1.55 -10.84 -8.23
N PRO A 257 2.85 -11.03 -7.91
CA PRO A 257 3.42 -12.37 -7.98
C PRO A 257 2.71 -13.28 -6.97
N ASP A 258 2.88 -14.57 -7.13
CA ASP A 258 2.25 -15.56 -6.27
C ASP A 258 2.96 -15.67 -4.91
N LYS A 259 2.43 -14.96 -3.90
CA LYS A 259 3.05 -14.76 -2.58
C LYS A 259 2.52 -15.69 -1.49
N ALA A 260 1.45 -16.45 -1.76
CA ALA A 260 0.79 -17.22 -0.71
C ALA A 260 0.11 -18.49 -1.23
N ASP A 261 0.27 -19.60 -0.51
CA ASP A 261 -0.25 -20.90 -0.88
C ASP A 261 -1.31 -21.40 0.09
N ILE A 262 -2.22 -22.23 -0.42
CA ILE A 262 -3.24 -22.92 0.35
C ILE A 262 -2.98 -24.42 0.32
N TYR A 263 -3.00 -25.03 1.49
CA TYR A 263 -2.81 -26.45 1.70
C TYR A 263 -4.10 -27.10 2.19
N GLU A 264 -4.54 -28.18 1.58
CA GLU A 264 -5.59 -29.03 2.12
C GLU A 264 -4.98 -30.11 2.99
N LEU A 265 -5.35 -30.14 4.28
CA LEU A 265 -4.82 -31.11 5.24
C LEU A 265 -5.63 -32.38 5.22
N GLU A 266 -4.94 -33.52 5.12
CA GLU A 266 -5.53 -34.85 5.31
C GLU A 266 -5.65 -35.12 6.82
N MET A 267 -6.90 -35.21 7.32
CA MET A 267 -7.13 -35.43 8.74
C MET A 267 -6.94 -36.90 9.08
N ASP A 268 -6.25 -37.18 10.21
CA ASP A 268 -6.04 -38.54 10.74
C ASP A 268 -7.40 -39.14 11.15
N PRO A 269 -7.84 -40.24 10.53
CA PRO A 269 -9.12 -40.85 10.85
C PRO A 269 -9.17 -41.45 12.29
N ASP A 270 -8.01 -41.85 12.81
CA ASP A 270 -7.92 -42.54 14.08
C ASP A 270 -7.67 -41.57 15.26
N LYS A 271 -7.15 -40.38 14.99
CA LYS A 271 -6.80 -39.38 16.01
C LYS A 271 -7.48 -38.03 15.80
N LYS A 272 -8.48 -37.77 16.60
CA LYS A 272 -9.21 -36.50 16.55
C LYS A 272 -8.30 -35.27 16.66
N ASN A 273 -8.44 -34.34 15.73
CA ASN A 273 -7.63 -33.13 15.58
C ASN A 273 -6.14 -33.36 15.26
N ASN A 274 -5.79 -34.53 14.74
CA ASN A 274 -4.51 -34.74 14.09
C ASN A 274 -4.70 -34.73 12.57
N TYR A 275 -3.61 -34.50 11.84
CA TYR A 275 -3.52 -34.57 10.38
C TYR A 275 -2.29 -35.37 9.99
N LEU A 276 -2.32 -35.98 8.82
CA LEU A 276 -1.26 -36.82 8.29
C LEU A 276 -0.30 -36.01 7.41
N VAL A 277 1.01 -36.31 7.55
CA VAL A 277 2.05 -35.81 6.63
C VAL A 277 2.99 -36.99 6.36
N ASP A 278 3.10 -37.45 5.13
CA ASP A 278 3.84 -38.62 4.71
C ASP A 278 3.52 -39.86 5.60
N GLY A 279 2.25 -40.05 5.95
CA GLY A 279 1.74 -41.11 6.79
C GLY A 279 1.99 -40.92 8.31
N VAL A 280 2.68 -39.86 8.71
CA VAL A 280 2.93 -39.55 10.13
C VAL A 280 1.84 -38.65 10.68
N SER A 281 1.29 -38.98 11.85
CA SER A 281 0.22 -38.22 12.52
C SER A 281 0.78 -37.06 13.33
N TYR A 282 0.41 -35.84 12.97
CA TYR A 282 0.79 -34.59 13.66
C TYR A 282 -0.41 -33.99 14.39
N PRO A 283 -0.26 -33.47 15.61
CA PRO A 283 -1.33 -32.74 16.29
C PRO A 283 -1.58 -31.37 15.64
N LEU A 284 -2.84 -31.05 15.39
CA LEU A 284 -3.23 -29.71 15.01
C LEU A 284 -3.21 -28.83 16.26
N GLU A 285 -2.29 -27.87 16.31
CA GLU A 285 -2.24 -26.90 17.41
C GLU A 285 -3.59 -26.19 17.52
N LYS A 286 -4.14 -26.14 18.75
CA LYS A 286 -5.43 -25.51 19.01
C LYS A 286 -5.31 -24.49 20.14
N PHE A 287 -5.74 -23.28 19.87
CA PHE A 287 -5.77 -22.22 20.87
C PHE A 287 -7.10 -21.47 20.85
N LYS A 288 -7.35 -20.64 21.87
CA LYS A 288 -8.56 -19.85 21.99
C LYS A 288 -8.19 -18.39 22.14
N ALA A 289 -8.86 -17.51 21.42
CA ALA A 289 -8.74 -16.07 21.57
C ALA A 289 -10.12 -15.39 21.61
N LYS A 290 -10.17 -14.17 22.12
CA LYS A 290 -11.41 -13.39 22.21
C LYS A 290 -11.53 -12.46 21.02
N VAL A 291 -12.69 -12.47 20.37
CA VAL A 291 -13.14 -11.43 19.44
C VAL A 291 -14.33 -10.73 20.07
N PHE A 292 -14.35 -9.40 20.05
CA PHE A 292 -15.41 -8.65 20.69
C PHE A 292 -16.53 -8.36 19.71
N LEU A 293 -17.76 -8.54 20.15
CA LEU A 293 -18.97 -8.15 19.44
C LEU A 293 -19.64 -7.02 20.22
N LYS A 294 -20.13 -6.01 19.53
CA LYS A 294 -20.93 -4.94 20.14
C LYS A 294 -22.41 -5.29 19.90
N PHE A 295 -23.15 -5.52 20.98
CA PHE A 295 -24.59 -5.82 20.94
C PHE A 295 -25.32 -4.97 21.96
N LEU A 296 -26.32 -4.20 21.54
CA LEU A 296 -27.08 -3.27 22.39
C LEU A 296 -26.19 -2.37 23.27
N GLY A 297 -25.11 -1.85 22.73
CA GLY A 297 -24.16 -1.01 23.48
C GLY A 297 -23.19 -1.78 24.39
N LEU A 298 -23.42 -3.05 24.65
CA LEU A 298 -22.55 -3.91 25.43
C LEU A 298 -21.45 -4.53 24.59
N ARG A 299 -20.24 -4.66 25.14
CA ARG A 299 -19.09 -5.34 24.53
C ARG A 299 -19.00 -6.77 25.05
N ILE A 300 -19.38 -7.74 24.21
CA ILE A 300 -19.39 -9.15 24.55
C ILE A 300 -18.16 -9.81 23.92
N GLY A 301 -17.26 -10.35 24.74
CA GLY A 301 -16.11 -11.12 24.26
C GLY A 301 -16.49 -12.55 23.95
N VAL A 302 -16.49 -12.92 22.67
CA VAL A 302 -16.76 -14.30 22.21
C VAL A 302 -15.43 -15.04 22.04
N LYS A 303 -15.26 -16.18 22.74
CA LYS A 303 -14.10 -17.03 22.55
C LYS A 303 -14.24 -17.83 21.24
N LYS A 304 -13.31 -17.63 20.32
CA LYS A 304 -13.16 -18.42 19.08
C LYS A 304 -12.03 -19.44 19.25
N LYS A 305 -12.16 -20.58 18.58
CA LYS A 305 -11.11 -21.59 18.45
C LYS A 305 -10.33 -21.31 17.18
N PHE A 306 -9.01 -21.33 17.29
CA PHE A 306 -8.08 -21.19 16.18
C PHE A 306 -7.21 -22.42 16.09
N TYR A 307 -6.67 -22.68 14.91
CA TYR A 307 -5.84 -23.83 14.64
C TYR A 307 -4.58 -23.42 13.88
N ARG A 308 -3.52 -24.21 14.04
CA ARG A 308 -2.26 -24.07 13.29
C ARG A 308 -1.68 -25.44 13.00
N SER A 309 -1.18 -25.62 11.79
CA SER A 309 -0.41 -26.79 11.35
C SER A 309 1.03 -26.39 11.06
N ILE A 310 1.88 -27.33 10.66
CA ILE A 310 3.24 -27.03 10.16
C ILE A 310 3.21 -26.19 8.88
N PHE A 311 2.11 -26.24 8.12
CA PHE A 311 1.92 -25.44 6.91
C PHE A 311 1.54 -23.98 7.21
N GLY A 312 0.98 -23.67 8.38
CA GLY A 312 0.66 -22.30 8.80
C GLY A 312 -0.66 -22.16 9.56
N PRO A 313 -1.19 -20.93 9.65
CA PRO A 313 -2.54 -20.66 10.17
C PRO A 313 -3.56 -21.53 9.46
N THR A 314 -4.43 -22.20 10.24
CA THR A 314 -5.30 -23.25 9.72
C THR A 314 -6.77 -22.96 10.07
N LEU A 315 -7.65 -23.17 9.10
CA LEU A 315 -9.10 -22.98 9.21
C LEU A 315 -9.82 -24.29 8.86
N LYS A 316 -10.96 -24.49 9.54
CA LYS A 316 -11.89 -25.57 9.27
C LYS A 316 -13.19 -25.00 8.70
N ASN A 317 -13.65 -25.49 7.58
CA ASN A 317 -14.94 -25.18 7.00
C ASN A 317 -15.71 -26.46 6.62
N LYS A 318 -16.83 -26.33 5.88
CA LYS A 318 -17.65 -27.47 5.47
C LYS A 318 -16.94 -28.38 4.44
N SER A 319 -16.00 -27.85 3.68
CA SER A 319 -15.30 -28.55 2.60
C SER A 319 -14.03 -29.27 3.08
N GLY A 320 -13.46 -28.88 4.23
CA GLY A 320 -12.21 -29.48 4.69
C GLY A 320 -11.47 -28.65 5.74
N VAL A 321 -10.18 -28.94 5.85
CA VAL A 321 -9.25 -28.26 6.73
C VAL A 321 -8.09 -27.69 5.90
N PHE A 322 -7.94 -26.37 5.94
CA PHE A 322 -7.02 -25.66 5.04
C PHE A 322 -6.03 -24.81 5.83
N ALA A 323 -4.78 -24.81 5.41
CA ALA A 323 -3.74 -23.93 5.95
C ALA A 323 -3.32 -22.91 4.90
N VAL A 324 -2.94 -21.70 5.36
CA VAL A 324 -2.40 -20.63 4.52
C VAL A 324 -0.94 -20.40 4.88
N ARG A 325 -0.07 -20.32 3.87
CA ARG A 325 1.37 -20.07 4.06
C ARG A 325 1.82 -18.93 3.15
N THR A 326 2.56 -17.99 3.71
CA THR A 326 3.20 -16.88 2.99
C THR A 326 4.53 -16.55 3.65
N ALA A 327 5.47 -15.98 2.88
CA ALA A 327 6.79 -15.57 3.39
C ALA A 327 6.69 -14.55 4.53
N SER A 328 5.67 -13.69 4.54
CA SER A 328 5.45 -12.68 5.58
C SER A 328 5.19 -13.27 6.98
N LEU A 329 4.90 -14.56 7.09
CA LEU A 329 4.75 -15.22 8.40
C LEU A 329 6.11 -15.49 9.11
N PHE A 330 7.25 -15.24 8.45
CA PHE A 330 8.59 -15.61 8.97
C PHE A 330 9.48 -14.40 9.28
N GLY A 331 9.03 -13.17 9.00
CA GLY A 331 9.85 -11.98 9.21
C GLY A 331 9.04 -10.75 9.59
N MET A 332 9.71 -9.77 10.19
CA MET A 332 9.13 -8.47 10.54
C MET A 332 10.03 -7.28 10.15
N GLY A 333 11.08 -7.50 9.36
CA GLY A 333 12.12 -6.52 9.07
C GLY A 333 11.75 -5.44 8.03
N ALA A 334 10.52 -5.40 7.51
CA ALA A 334 10.15 -4.49 6.43
C ALA A 334 10.30 -3.01 6.80
N ILE A 335 9.87 -2.60 7.99
CA ILE A 335 9.99 -1.20 8.43
C ILE A 335 11.47 -0.80 8.62
N GLU A 336 12.31 -1.70 9.12
CA GLU A 336 13.75 -1.45 9.20
C GLU A 336 14.38 -1.37 7.81
N GLN A 337 13.91 -2.17 6.85
CA GLN A 337 14.35 -2.07 5.46
C GLN A 337 14.03 -0.68 4.89
N TRP A 338 12.84 -0.14 5.07
CA TRP A 338 12.51 1.24 4.67
C TRP A 338 13.37 2.28 5.41
N TRP A 339 13.63 2.11 6.71
CA TRP A 339 14.53 3.01 7.43
C TRP A 339 15.94 3.03 6.83
N ARG A 340 16.48 1.88 6.42
CA ARG A 340 17.78 1.80 5.73
C ARG A 340 17.73 2.48 4.35
N MET A 341 16.62 2.31 3.62
CA MET A 341 16.39 3.01 2.34
C MET A 341 16.34 4.53 2.55
N ASN A 342 15.73 5.03 3.63
CA ASN A 342 15.68 6.46 3.95
C ASN A 342 17.09 7.08 4.11
N LYS A 343 18.05 6.30 4.59
CA LYS A 343 19.43 6.73 4.89
C LYS A 343 20.41 6.50 3.74
N ALA A 344 20.01 5.85 2.68
CA ALA A 344 20.88 5.56 1.54
C ALA A 344 21.25 6.84 0.78
N HIS A 345 22.52 6.94 0.34
CA HIS A 345 23.07 8.08 -0.41
C HIS A 345 23.43 7.73 -1.85
N ASN A 346 23.38 6.46 -2.23
CA ASN A 346 23.72 5.97 -3.57
C ASN A 346 23.04 4.63 -3.84
N PHE A 347 23.14 4.17 -5.09
CA PHE A 347 22.52 2.90 -5.52
C PHE A 347 23.06 1.69 -4.75
N SER A 348 24.35 1.63 -4.44
CA SER A 348 24.93 0.49 -3.72
C SER A 348 24.33 0.33 -2.31
N GLU A 349 24.20 1.43 -1.57
CA GLU A 349 23.57 1.42 -0.23
C GLU A 349 22.09 1.09 -0.30
N PHE A 350 21.37 1.67 -1.27
CA PHE A 350 19.96 1.40 -1.51
C PHE A 350 19.73 -0.08 -1.89
N HIS A 351 20.50 -0.61 -2.84
CA HIS A 351 20.41 -2.00 -3.27
C HIS A 351 20.70 -2.98 -2.13
N LYS A 352 21.73 -2.68 -1.31
CA LYS A 352 22.03 -3.46 -0.10
C LYS A 352 20.86 -3.47 0.89
N ALA A 353 20.11 -2.36 1.01
CA ALA A 353 18.92 -2.33 1.85
C ALA A 353 17.78 -3.22 1.29
N LEU A 354 17.74 -3.48 -0.04
CA LEU A 354 16.75 -4.36 -0.66
C LEU A 354 17.07 -5.85 -0.53
N GLU A 355 18.34 -6.26 -0.42
CA GLU A 355 18.78 -7.66 -0.41
C GLU A 355 18.03 -8.58 0.57
N PRO A 356 17.63 -8.15 1.78
CA PRO A 356 16.88 -8.99 2.71
C PRO A 356 15.46 -9.33 2.24
N GLN A 357 14.90 -8.60 1.27
CA GLN A 357 13.54 -8.75 0.75
C GLN A 357 12.47 -8.86 1.86
N ASN A 358 12.60 -8.05 2.91
CA ASN A 358 11.65 -8.05 4.02
C ASN A 358 10.32 -7.39 3.66
N ILE A 359 10.29 -6.52 2.64
CA ILE A 359 9.07 -5.99 2.02
C ILE A 359 8.50 -7.12 1.14
N PRO A 360 7.30 -7.66 1.44
CA PRO A 360 6.84 -8.93 0.85
C PRO A 360 6.46 -8.83 -0.62
N GLY A 361 6.21 -7.63 -1.12
CA GLY A 361 5.91 -7.42 -2.53
C GLY A 361 5.56 -5.96 -2.83
N PHE A 362 6.32 -5.39 -3.75
CA PHE A 362 6.06 -4.15 -4.50
C PHE A 362 7.05 -4.09 -5.64
N ASN A 363 6.63 -3.56 -6.78
CA ASN A 363 7.59 -3.02 -7.73
C ASN A 363 8.28 -1.82 -7.09
N ILE A 364 9.57 -1.69 -7.33
CA ILE A 364 10.39 -0.58 -6.84
C ILE A 364 11.03 0.09 -8.04
N SER A 365 10.77 1.38 -8.21
CA SER A 365 11.52 2.24 -9.13
C SER A 365 12.39 3.19 -8.33
N TYR A 366 13.61 3.36 -8.77
CA TYR A 366 14.67 4.15 -8.14
C TYR A 366 15.28 5.11 -9.14
N ALA A 367 15.69 6.27 -8.67
CA ALA A 367 16.52 7.21 -9.40
C ALA A 367 17.45 7.96 -8.45
N ASP A 368 18.63 8.36 -8.91
CA ASP A 368 19.59 9.14 -8.12
C ASP A 368 20.25 10.28 -8.91
N ARG A 369 20.95 11.16 -8.19
CA ARG A 369 21.70 12.28 -8.77
C ARG A 369 22.97 11.87 -9.53
N TYR A 370 23.34 10.59 -9.47
CA TYR A 370 24.52 10.01 -10.12
C TYR A 370 24.19 9.36 -11.45
N ASP A 371 23.01 9.68 -11.99
CA ASP A 371 22.48 9.18 -13.26
C ASP A 371 22.09 7.70 -13.26
N THR A 372 21.79 7.12 -12.08
CA THR A 372 21.33 5.74 -12.00
C THR A 372 19.81 5.66 -11.92
N ILE A 373 19.21 4.87 -12.81
CA ILE A 373 17.81 4.46 -12.71
C ILE A 373 17.72 2.94 -12.58
N TYR A 374 16.78 2.47 -11.77
CA TYR A 374 16.59 1.05 -11.52
C TYR A 374 15.12 0.69 -11.31
N TYR A 375 14.75 -0.48 -11.78
CA TYR A 375 13.45 -1.10 -11.53
C TYR A 375 13.64 -2.54 -11.08
N VAL A 376 12.85 -2.99 -10.11
CA VAL A 376 12.73 -4.40 -9.71
C VAL A 376 11.31 -4.73 -9.29
N SER A 377 10.79 -5.85 -9.74
CA SER A 377 9.56 -6.42 -9.17
C SER A 377 9.91 -7.21 -7.91
N ASN A 378 10.13 -6.46 -6.82
CA ASN A 378 10.56 -7.04 -5.55
C ASN A 378 9.43 -7.88 -4.93
N ALA A 379 9.75 -9.11 -4.55
CA ALA A 379 8.88 -9.98 -3.78
C ALA A 379 9.69 -11.06 -3.05
N LYS A 380 9.27 -11.42 -1.84
CA LYS A 380 9.84 -12.58 -1.14
C LYS A 380 9.04 -13.83 -1.51
N LEU A 381 9.48 -14.52 -2.56
CA LEU A 381 8.79 -15.67 -3.14
C LEU A 381 9.42 -17.00 -2.69
N PRO A 382 8.59 -18.02 -2.37
CA PRO A 382 9.10 -19.34 -2.00
C PRO A 382 9.63 -20.10 -3.22
N ILE A 383 10.66 -20.91 -3.01
CA ILE A 383 11.11 -21.94 -3.96
C ILE A 383 10.20 -23.15 -3.75
N ARG A 384 9.34 -23.40 -4.74
CA ARG A 384 8.29 -24.42 -4.68
C ARG A 384 8.75 -25.72 -5.35
N ALA A 385 8.24 -26.86 -4.87
CA ALA A 385 8.51 -28.16 -5.47
C ALA A 385 7.83 -28.28 -6.83
N LYS A 386 8.51 -28.89 -7.80
CA LYS A 386 7.98 -29.18 -9.14
C LYS A 386 6.87 -30.24 -9.09
N GLY A 387 5.95 -30.19 -10.06
CA GLY A 387 4.88 -31.18 -10.23
C GLY A 387 3.58 -30.85 -9.52
N TYR A 388 3.44 -29.65 -8.95
CA TYR A 388 2.21 -29.13 -8.36
C TYR A 388 1.77 -27.85 -9.08
N ASP A 389 0.46 -27.62 -9.14
CA ASP A 389 -0.11 -26.36 -9.61
C ASP A 389 -0.30 -25.41 -8.41
N TRP A 390 0.66 -24.53 -8.19
CA TRP A 390 0.71 -23.65 -7.02
C TRP A 390 -0.34 -22.51 -7.07
N GLN A 391 -0.96 -22.30 -8.23
CA GLN A 391 -2.11 -21.38 -8.34
C GLN A 391 -3.42 -22.01 -7.83
N LYS A 392 -3.37 -23.26 -7.36
CA LYS A 392 -4.49 -24.00 -6.79
C LYS A 392 -4.17 -24.43 -5.34
N ILE A 393 -5.15 -25.08 -4.73
CA ILE A 393 -4.96 -25.74 -3.43
C ILE A 393 -4.02 -26.92 -3.64
N VAL A 394 -2.94 -26.95 -2.86
CA VAL A 394 -1.94 -28.04 -2.90
C VAL A 394 -2.11 -29.02 -1.75
N PRO A 395 -1.63 -30.27 -1.87
CA PRO A 395 -1.70 -31.26 -0.79
C PRO A 395 -0.93 -30.79 0.45
N GLY A 396 -1.59 -30.83 1.61
CA GLY A 396 -1.01 -30.61 2.94
C GLY A 396 -0.74 -31.91 3.69
N ASN A 397 -0.54 -33.01 2.97
CA ASN A 397 -0.26 -34.34 3.52
C ASN A 397 1.16 -34.87 3.19
N THR A 398 2.02 -34.01 2.64
CA THR A 398 3.41 -34.34 2.34
C THR A 398 4.35 -33.17 2.64
N GLN A 399 5.57 -33.51 3.10
CA GLN A 399 6.62 -32.50 3.29
C GLN A 399 7.16 -31.93 1.97
N LYS A 400 6.94 -32.58 0.84
CA LYS A 400 7.37 -32.09 -0.49
C LYS A 400 6.77 -30.74 -0.84
N THR A 401 5.55 -30.46 -0.42
CA THR A 401 4.88 -29.16 -0.63
C THR A 401 5.22 -28.11 0.42
N LEU A 402 5.88 -28.51 1.53
CA LEU A 402 6.27 -27.59 2.60
C LEU A 402 7.57 -26.85 2.24
N TRP A 403 7.47 -25.79 1.45
CA TRP A 403 8.63 -24.98 1.09
C TRP A 403 9.25 -24.27 2.32
N LYS A 404 10.58 -24.05 2.27
CA LYS A 404 11.37 -23.43 3.36
C LYS A 404 12.32 -22.35 2.83
N ASP A 405 12.69 -22.43 1.55
CA ASP A 405 13.66 -21.57 0.90
C ASP A 405 12.98 -20.52 0.04
N PHE A 406 13.69 -19.42 -0.24
CA PHE A 406 13.18 -18.27 -0.97
C PHE A 406 14.13 -17.90 -2.11
N TYR A 407 13.55 -17.39 -3.19
CA TYR A 407 14.32 -16.71 -4.23
C TYR A 407 14.98 -15.45 -3.65
N THR A 408 16.12 -15.09 -4.21
CA THR A 408 16.88 -13.90 -3.84
C THR A 408 16.50 -12.70 -4.71
N LEU A 409 16.95 -11.50 -4.36
CA LEU A 409 16.69 -10.30 -5.16
C LEU A 409 17.21 -10.44 -6.61
N LYS A 410 18.29 -11.22 -6.83
CA LYS A 410 18.86 -11.47 -8.16
C LYS A 410 17.93 -12.26 -9.08
N ASP A 411 17.06 -13.08 -8.52
CA ASP A 411 16.14 -13.93 -9.26
C ASP A 411 14.88 -13.18 -9.70
N MET A 412 14.71 -11.91 -9.24
CA MET A 412 13.53 -11.10 -9.57
C MET A 412 13.67 -10.38 -10.91
N PRO A 413 12.57 -10.18 -11.67
CA PRO A 413 12.59 -9.33 -12.86
C PRO A 413 13.06 -7.92 -12.49
N GLN A 414 14.13 -7.44 -13.14
CA GLN A 414 14.75 -6.16 -12.81
C GLN A 414 15.44 -5.53 -14.02
N GLN A 415 15.56 -4.20 -14.01
CA GLN A 415 16.19 -3.38 -15.02
C GLN A 415 17.12 -2.36 -14.35
N LEU A 416 18.41 -2.44 -14.63
CA LEU A 416 19.40 -1.45 -14.20
C LEU A 416 19.95 -0.73 -15.43
N GLN A 417 19.79 0.59 -15.49
CA GLN A 417 20.31 1.42 -16.59
C GLN A 417 19.93 0.87 -17.96
N PRO A 418 18.63 0.64 -18.29
CA PRO A 418 18.25 0.13 -19.59
C PRO A 418 18.67 1.11 -20.70
N SER A 419 19.00 0.59 -21.89
CA SER A 419 19.43 1.38 -23.05
C SER A 419 18.38 2.38 -23.55
N SER A 420 17.10 2.12 -23.26
CA SER A 420 15.98 3.05 -23.50
C SER A 420 16.07 4.36 -22.70
N GLY A 421 16.89 4.40 -21.65
CA GLY A 421 17.06 5.55 -20.76
C GLY A 421 15.89 5.81 -19.80
N TYR A 422 14.95 4.87 -19.70
CA TYR A 422 13.83 4.98 -18.74
C TYR A 422 13.37 3.63 -18.18
N VAL A 423 12.82 3.68 -16.97
CA VAL A 423 12.02 2.60 -16.37
C VAL A 423 10.67 3.15 -15.95
N TYR A 424 9.64 2.32 -16.04
CA TYR A 424 8.29 2.71 -15.64
C TYR A 424 7.49 1.52 -15.12
N ASN A 425 6.50 1.77 -14.29
CA ASN A 425 5.50 0.76 -13.95
C ASN A 425 4.17 1.40 -13.59
N THR A 426 3.08 0.83 -14.11
CA THR A 426 1.69 1.22 -13.85
C THR A 426 0.87 0.02 -13.39
N ASN A 427 1.47 -0.90 -12.65
CA ASN A 427 0.93 -2.20 -12.21
C ASN A 427 0.70 -3.20 -13.36
N HIS A 428 1.47 -3.08 -14.43
CA HIS A 428 1.53 -4.03 -15.54
C HIS A 428 2.69 -5.02 -15.35
N SER A 429 2.83 -5.94 -16.29
CA SER A 429 3.88 -6.97 -16.33
C SER A 429 5.29 -6.39 -16.05
N PRO A 430 6.07 -6.96 -15.11
CA PRO A 430 7.43 -6.51 -14.82
C PRO A 430 8.40 -6.73 -15.99
N PHE A 431 8.04 -7.59 -16.95
CA PHE A 431 8.86 -7.92 -18.10
C PHE A 431 8.92 -6.80 -19.16
N ILE A 432 8.00 -5.83 -19.10
CA ILE A 432 7.90 -4.71 -20.03
C ILE A 432 8.02 -3.35 -19.33
N SER A 433 8.81 -3.27 -18.26
CA SER A 433 8.96 -2.06 -17.43
C SER A 433 10.06 -1.09 -17.90
N ALA A 434 10.52 -1.21 -19.14
CA ALA A 434 11.45 -0.32 -19.84
C ALA A 434 11.06 -0.22 -21.32
N GLY A 435 11.91 0.35 -22.18
CA GLY A 435 11.67 0.39 -23.62
C GLY A 435 11.60 -1.00 -24.25
N PRO A 436 10.96 -1.13 -25.44
CA PRO A 436 10.78 -2.42 -26.10
C PRO A 436 12.07 -3.23 -26.31
N GLU A 437 13.18 -2.55 -26.57
CA GLU A 437 14.51 -3.14 -26.71
C GLU A 437 15.10 -3.73 -25.41
N ASN A 438 14.49 -3.42 -24.28
CA ASN A 438 14.89 -3.88 -22.94
C ASN A 438 13.86 -4.83 -22.32
N HIS A 439 12.87 -5.30 -23.08
CA HIS A 439 11.90 -6.25 -22.56
C HIS A 439 12.61 -7.54 -22.12
N LEU A 440 12.22 -8.04 -20.95
CA LEU A 440 12.72 -9.32 -20.43
C LEU A 440 11.90 -10.46 -21.02
N ASP A 441 12.54 -11.60 -21.25
CA ASP A 441 11.83 -12.81 -21.64
C ASP A 441 11.16 -13.44 -20.40
N PRO A 442 9.82 -13.52 -20.34
CA PRO A 442 9.12 -14.13 -19.20
C PRO A 442 9.45 -15.61 -18.99
N ASP A 443 9.94 -16.31 -20.00
CA ASP A 443 10.25 -17.74 -19.93
C ASP A 443 11.64 -18.03 -19.32
N GLU A 444 12.46 -17.00 -19.11
CA GLU A 444 13.68 -17.10 -18.30
C GLU A 444 13.38 -17.17 -16.78
N PHE A 445 12.16 -16.86 -16.36
CA PHE A 445 11.74 -16.85 -14.96
C PHE A 445 10.87 -18.07 -14.64
N ASN A 446 11.03 -18.61 -13.44
CA ASN A 446 10.19 -19.74 -13.02
C ASN A 446 8.71 -19.33 -13.00
N ALA A 447 7.87 -20.05 -13.73
CA ALA A 447 6.44 -19.78 -13.84
C ALA A 447 5.72 -19.81 -12.47
N ASP A 448 6.21 -20.63 -11.51
CA ASP A 448 5.66 -20.70 -10.15
C ASP A 448 5.83 -19.41 -9.34
N MET A 449 6.66 -18.46 -9.78
CA MET A 449 6.73 -17.12 -9.19
C MET A 449 5.44 -16.32 -9.44
N GLY A 450 4.67 -16.65 -10.49
CA GLY A 450 3.36 -16.08 -10.78
C GLY A 450 3.35 -14.59 -11.10
N PHE A 451 4.46 -14.06 -11.70
CA PHE A 451 4.49 -12.66 -12.12
C PHE A 451 3.45 -12.36 -13.19
N GLU A 452 2.93 -11.15 -13.17
CA GLU A 452 1.94 -10.66 -14.12
C GLU A 452 2.49 -10.69 -15.56
N ARG A 453 1.73 -11.25 -16.48
CA ARG A 453 2.03 -11.27 -17.93
C ARG A 453 1.11 -10.37 -18.75
N PHE A 454 0.26 -9.56 -18.09
CA PHE A 454 -0.70 -8.69 -18.75
C PHE A 454 -0.21 -7.26 -18.85
N ASN A 455 -0.72 -6.54 -19.85
CA ASN A 455 -0.63 -5.10 -19.99
C ASN A 455 -1.93 -4.44 -19.47
N ASN A 456 -1.94 -3.12 -19.30
CA ASN A 456 -3.13 -2.34 -18.96
C ASN A 456 -3.17 -1.02 -19.76
N ASN A 457 -4.29 -0.30 -19.70
CA ASN A 457 -4.45 0.93 -20.48
C ASN A 457 -3.43 2.00 -20.12
N ARG A 458 -3.04 2.12 -18.85
CA ARG A 458 -2.04 3.10 -18.38
C ARG A 458 -0.66 2.83 -18.97
N SER A 459 -0.25 1.57 -19.00
CA SER A 459 1.02 1.15 -19.61
C SER A 459 1.00 1.36 -21.14
N ALA A 460 -0.07 0.95 -21.82
CA ALA A 460 -0.23 1.17 -23.26
C ALA A 460 -0.18 2.67 -23.58
N ARG A 461 -0.90 3.50 -22.81
CA ARG A 461 -0.89 4.95 -22.99
C ARG A 461 0.48 5.58 -22.74
N PHE A 462 1.19 5.14 -21.67
CA PHE A 462 2.55 5.60 -21.41
C PHE A 462 3.47 5.30 -22.59
N GLN A 463 3.40 4.10 -23.17
CA GLN A 463 4.21 3.72 -24.34
C GLN A 463 3.85 4.53 -25.59
N GLU A 464 2.56 4.82 -25.82
CA GLU A 464 2.16 5.72 -26.91
C GLU A 464 2.80 7.11 -26.76
N LEU A 465 2.78 7.66 -25.55
CA LEU A 465 3.32 8.99 -25.27
C LEU A 465 4.84 9.01 -25.38
N ILE A 466 5.55 8.10 -24.71
CA ILE A 466 7.00 8.11 -24.64
C ILE A 466 7.66 7.82 -26.01
N SER A 467 6.98 7.07 -26.88
CA SER A 467 7.46 6.82 -28.25
C SER A 467 7.50 8.08 -29.12
N GLY A 468 6.76 9.12 -28.75
CA GLY A 468 6.77 10.42 -29.41
C GLY A 468 7.92 11.35 -28.98
N PHE A 469 8.73 10.95 -27.97
CA PHE A 469 9.82 11.77 -27.45
C PHE A 469 11.16 11.12 -27.70
N ASP A 470 12.03 11.77 -28.46
CA ASP A 470 13.45 11.42 -28.50
C ASP A 470 14.08 11.71 -27.13
N LYS A 471 13.94 12.95 -26.67
CA LYS A 471 14.29 13.37 -25.30
C LYS A 471 13.12 14.05 -24.63
N VAL A 472 12.98 13.82 -23.32
CA VAL A 472 11.91 14.32 -22.47
C VAL A 472 12.33 15.61 -21.79
N SER A 473 11.62 16.72 -22.03
CA SER A 473 11.75 17.94 -21.22
C SER A 473 11.07 17.77 -19.87
N TYR A 474 11.28 18.70 -18.93
CA TYR A 474 10.57 18.67 -17.67
C TYR A 474 9.05 18.88 -17.85
N GLU A 475 8.65 19.70 -18.81
CA GLU A 475 7.25 19.93 -19.21
C GLU A 475 6.63 18.66 -19.81
N ASP A 476 7.38 17.92 -20.65
CA ASP A 476 6.91 16.61 -21.16
C ASP A 476 6.73 15.60 -20.02
N PHE A 477 7.66 15.58 -19.06
CA PHE A 477 7.56 14.72 -17.85
C PHE A 477 6.29 15.04 -17.05
N LEU A 478 5.94 16.32 -16.88
CA LEU A 478 4.68 16.72 -16.24
C LEU A 478 3.47 16.29 -17.09
N SER A 479 3.53 16.44 -18.39
CA SER A 479 2.47 16.04 -19.32
C SER A 479 2.23 14.54 -19.30
N LEU A 480 3.29 13.74 -19.25
CA LEU A 480 3.21 12.29 -19.06
C LEU A 480 2.52 11.93 -17.75
N LYS A 481 2.90 12.60 -16.65
CA LYS A 481 2.32 12.34 -15.32
C LYS A 481 0.82 12.67 -15.26
N TYR A 482 0.41 13.75 -15.88
CA TYR A 482 -0.97 14.25 -15.79
C TYR A 482 -1.83 13.90 -17.01
N ASP A 483 -1.37 12.97 -17.88
CA ASP A 483 -2.21 12.50 -18.98
C ASP A 483 -3.45 11.78 -18.45
N ASN A 484 -4.61 12.15 -18.97
CA ASN A 484 -5.91 11.64 -18.55
C ASN A 484 -6.67 10.95 -19.69
N GLN A 485 -5.96 10.48 -20.71
CA GLN A 485 -6.52 9.86 -21.91
C GLN A 485 -6.34 8.35 -21.89
N LEU A 486 -7.37 7.61 -22.32
CA LEU A 486 -7.25 6.19 -22.63
C LEU A 486 -6.39 5.97 -23.90
N PRO A 487 -5.67 4.84 -24.02
CA PRO A 487 -4.89 4.53 -25.21
C PRO A 487 -5.75 4.39 -26.46
N SER A 488 -5.13 4.48 -27.63
CA SER A 488 -5.77 4.28 -28.93
C SER A 488 -6.38 2.88 -29.06
N LYS A 489 -5.65 1.86 -28.56
CA LYS A 489 -6.11 0.47 -28.44
C LYS A 489 -6.20 0.11 -26.96
N LEU A 490 -7.44 -0.22 -26.51
CA LEU A 490 -7.67 -0.59 -25.12
C LEU A 490 -7.02 -1.95 -24.78
N GLN A 491 -6.56 -2.04 -23.54
CA GLN A 491 -6.04 -3.26 -22.93
C GLN A 491 -7.01 -3.74 -21.85
N TYR A 492 -7.31 -5.03 -21.82
CA TYR A 492 -8.32 -5.57 -20.93
C TYR A 492 -7.72 -6.63 -20.00
N THR A 493 -7.78 -6.36 -18.72
CA THR A 493 -7.35 -7.31 -17.67
C THR A 493 -8.52 -8.07 -17.05
N PHE A 494 -9.73 -7.52 -17.10
CA PHE A 494 -10.91 -8.09 -16.42
C PHE A 494 -12.13 -8.28 -17.31
N MET A 495 -12.23 -7.54 -18.39
CA MET A 495 -13.34 -7.57 -19.34
C MET A 495 -12.86 -7.07 -20.71
N ASN A 496 -13.46 -7.57 -21.79
CA ASN A 496 -13.27 -7.02 -23.13
C ASN A 496 -14.59 -6.41 -23.60
N ILE A 497 -14.56 -5.11 -23.92
CA ILE A 497 -15.69 -4.32 -24.42
C ILE A 497 -15.41 -3.67 -25.77
N ASP A 498 -14.45 -4.18 -26.58
CA ASP A 498 -14.14 -3.64 -27.90
C ASP A 498 -15.39 -3.53 -28.78
N ALA A 499 -16.31 -4.48 -28.68
CA ALA A 499 -17.57 -4.48 -29.39
C ALA A 499 -18.38 -3.17 -29.21
N LEU A 500 -18.23 -2.44 -28.08
CA LEU A 500 -18.85 -1.14 -27.85
C LEU A 500 -18.46 -0.10 -28.90
N PHE A 501 -17.19 -0.12 -29.31
CA PHE A 501 -16.64 0.83 -30.27
C PHE A 501 -16.83 0.40 -31.73
N GLU A 502 -17.22 -0.87 -31.95
CA GLU A 502 -17.46 -1.47 -33.25
C GLU A 502 -18.96 -1.55 -33.62
N MET A 503 -19.88 -1.28 -32.69
CA MET A 503 -21.31 -1.27 -32.93
C MET A 503 -21.72 -0.22 -33.97
N ASP A 504 -22.59 -0.57 -34.92
CA ASP A 504 -23.26 0.41 -35.75
C ASP A 504 -24.41 1.09 -34.97
N PRO A 505 -24.29 2.40 -34.64
CA PRO A 505 -25.32 3.08 -33.85
C PRO A 505 -26.71 3.03 -34.50
N THR A 506 -26.81 2.99 -35.85
CA THR A 506 -28.06 2.97 -36.57
C THR A 506 -28.84 1.66 -36.40
N ALA A 507 -28.14 0.57 -36.07
CA ALA A 507 -28.74 -0.74 -35.78
C ALA A 507 -29.43 -0.80 -34.40
N TYR A 508 -29.20 0.22 -33.52
CA TYR A 508 -29.71 0.26 -32.15
C TYR A 508 -30.39 1.60 -31.83
N PRO A 509 -31.54 1.94 -32.48
CA PRO A 509 -32.16 3.27 -32.36
C PRO A 509 -32.43 3.72 -30.93
N GLU A 510 -32.73 2.81 -30.02
CA GLU A 510 -33.04 3.07 -28.63
C GLU A 510 -31.85 3.57 -27.78
N VAL A 511 -30.63 3.38 -28.25
CA VAL A 511 -29.40 3.79 -27.60
C VAL A 511 -28.44 4.53 -28.54
N GLU A 512 -28.87 4.82 -29.75
CA GLU A 512 -28.08 5.40 -30.83
C GLU A 512 -27.28 6.64 -30.36
N LYS A 513 -27.98 7.60 -29.75
CA LYS A 513 -27.38 8.85 -29.30
C LYS A 513 -26.31 8.64 -28.22
N LEU A 514 -26.58 7.75 -27.24
CA LEU A 514 -25.60 7.40 -26.21
C LEU A 514 -24.38 6.74 -26.84
N LEU A 515 -24.59 5.79 -27.74
CA LEU A 515 -23.55 5.05 -28.41
C LEU A 515 -22.66 5.99 -29.24
N ARG A 516 -23.24 6.88 -30.02
CA ARG A 516 -22.51 7.93 -30.75
C ARG A 516 -21.72 8.85 -29.81
N THR A 517 -22.28 9.22 -28.66
CA THR A 517 -21.59 10.04 -27.66
C THR A 517 -20.34 9.36 -27.12
N ILE A 518 -20.40 8.04 -26.88
CA ILE A 518 -19.25 7.26 -26.41
C ILE A 518 -18.23 7.06 -27.56
N GLN A 519 -18.68 6.71 -28.76
CA GLN A 519 -17.79 6.40 -29.90
C GLN A 519 -17.07 7.64 -30.43
N ASN A 520 -17.72 8.81 -30.41
CA ASN A 520 -17.15 10.08 -30.86
C ASN A 520 -16.31 10.80 -29.78
N TRP A 521 -16.18 10.20 -28.59
CA TRP A 521 -15.38 10.75 -27.50
C TRP A 521 -13.89 10.68 -27.81
N ASP A 522 -13.16 11.77 -27.55
CA ASP A 522 -11.70 11.89 -27.72
C ASP A 522 -10.88 11.05 -26.73
N ARG A 523 -11.57 10.24 -25.90
CA ARG A 523 -11.04 9.40 -24.82
C ARG A 523 -10.34 10.16 -23.69
N LYS A 524 -10.46 11.51 -23.63
CA LYS A 524 -9.95 12.33 -22.52
C LYS A 524 -10.98 12.41 -21.39
N SER A 525 -10.54 12.12 -20.18
CA SER A 525 -11.38 12.13 -18.98
C SER A 525 -11.40 13.51 -18.30
N ASN A 526 -11.71 14.56 -19.10
CA ASN A 526 -11.88 15.90 -18.57
C ASN A 526 -13.22 16.05 -17.82
N PRO A 527 -13.28 16.89 -16.76
CA PRO A 527 -14.51 17.07 -15.97
C PRO A 527 -15.75 17.44 -16.79
N ASN A 528 -15.59 18.26 -17.83
CA ASN A 528 -16.68 18.75 -18.67
C ASN A 528 -17.02 17.81 -19.84
N SER A 529 -16.28 16.71 -20.03
CA SER A 529 -16.49 15.78 -21.15
C SER A 529 -17.76 14.95 -20.95
N LYS A 530 -18.70 15.07 -21.89
CA LYS A 530 -19.94 14.28 -21.94
C LYS A 530 -19.67 12.84 -22.39
N GLY A 531 -18.73 12.66 -23.32
CA GLY A 531 -18.29 11.32 -23.74
C GLY A 531 -17.65 10.55 -22.59
N ALA A 532 -16.77 11.21 -21.81
CA ALA A 532 -16.20 10.63 -20.59
C ALA A 532 -17.28 10.31 -19.54
N GLY A 533 -18.28 11.18 -19.37
CA GLY A 533 -19.40 10.95 -18.44
C GLY A 533 -20.25 9.77 -18.85
N ALA A 534 -20.65 9.69 -20.12
CA ALA A 534 -21.40 8.56 -20.68
C ALA A 534 -20.64 7.23 -20.53
N TYR A 535 -19.35 7.24 -20.88
CA TYR A 535 -18.49 6.05 -20.71
C TYR A 535 -18.32 5.69 -19.23
N ALA A 536 -18.14 6.66 -18.33
CA ALA A 536 -17.99 6.38 -16.90
C ALA A 536 -19.24 5.74 -16.28
N VAL A 537 -20.46 6.19 -16.65
CA VAL A 537 -21.72 5.57 -16.20
C VAL A 537 -21.84 4.16 -16.77
N PHE A 538 -21.57 3.97 -18.06
CA PHE A 538 -21.54 2.65 -18.70
C PHE A 538 -20.52 1.73 -17.98
N TYR A 539 -19.29 2.19 -17.77
CA TYR A 539 -18.23 1.41 -17.12
C TYR A 539 -18.62 1.01 -15.69
N TYR A 540 -19.23 1.91 -14.92
CA TYR A 540 -19.73 1.61 -13.58
C TYR A 540 -20.80 0.51 -13.59
N LEU A 541 -21.69 0.51 -14.59
CA LEU A 541 -22.76 -0.47 -14.68
C LEU A 541 -22.26 -1.82 -15.22
N VAL A 542 -21.44 -1.84 -16.28
CA VAL A 542 -20.91 -3.09 -16.85
C VAL A 542 -20.09 -3.90 -15.85
N ARG A 543 -19.42 -3.25 -14.90
CA ARG A 543 -18.68 -3.93 -13.81
C ARG A 543 -19.55 -4.85 -12.95
N LYS A 544 -20.84 -4.59 -12.83
CA LYS A 544 -21.78 -5.48 -12.12
C LYS A 544 -21.86 -6.86 -12.78
N TYR A 545 -21.71 -6.89 -14.11
CA TYR A 545 -21.73 -8.14 -14.90
C TYR A 545 -20.38 -8.85 -14.81
N VAL A 546 -19.28 -8.13 -14.84
CA VAL A 546 -17.92 -8.67 -14.67
C VAL A 546 -17.75 -9.39 -13.34
N ASN A 547 -18.31 -8.86 -12.25
CA ASN A 547 -18.28 -9.51 -10.94
C ASN A 547 -18.94 -10.91 -10.92
N LYS A 548 -19.86 -11.18 -11.86
CA LYS A 548 -20.52 -12.49 -12.03
C LYS A 548 -19.75 -13.40 -12.96
N GLN A 549 -19.02 -12.84 -13.94
CA GLN A 549 -18.27 -13.57 -14.95
C GLN A 549 -16.94 -12.83 -15.26
N PRO A 550 -15.90 -13.00 -14.45
CA PRO A 550 -14.59 -12.36 -14.68
C PRO A 550 -14.00 -12.73 -16.05
N ASN A 551 -13.28 -11.79 -16.65
CA ASN A 551 -12.68 -11.92 -18.00
C ASN A 551 -13.68 -12.16 -19.14
N ALA A 552 -14.94 -11.76 -18.95
CA ALA A 552 -15.94 -11.87 -19.99
C ALA A 552 -15.59 -10.99 -21.20
N THR A 553 -15.71 -11.57 -22.41
CA THR A 553 -15.76 -10.82 -23.66
C THR A 553 -17.22 -10.51 -23.95
N PHE A 554 -17.55 -9.23 -24.03
CA PHE A 554 -18.89 -8.77 -24.31
C PHE A 554 -19.13 -8.72 -25.82
N SER A 555 -20.16 -9.40 -26.31
CA SER A 555 -20.65 -9.23 -27.66
C SER A 555 -21.53 -7.97 -27.78
N GLN A 556 -21.76 -7.48 -29.00
CA GLN A 556 -22.67 -6.35 -29.23
C GLN A 556 -24.06 -6.63 -28.61
N ALA A 557 -24.59 -7.83 -28.79
CA ALA A 557 -25.90 -8.22 -28.22
C ALA A 557 -25.92 -8.18 -26.69
N SER A 558 -24.82 -8.53 -26.03
CA SER A 558 -24.70 -8.48 -24.56
C SER A 558 -24.51 -7.06 -24.02
N LEU A 559 -24.01 -6.11 -24.82
CA LEU A 559 -23.84 -4.73 -24.45
C LEU A 559 -25.12 -3.89 -24.52
N VAL A 560 -26.06 -4.25 -25.40
CA VAL A 560 -27.36 -3.52 -25.58
C VAL A 560 -28.13 -3.35 -24.25
N PRO A 561 -28.33 -4.40 -23.43
CA PRO A 561 -29.00 -4.25 -22.14
C PRO A 561 -28.24 -3.28 -21.19
N VAL A 562 -26.91 -3.31 -21.20
CA VAL A 562 -26.08 -2.41 -20.35
C VAL A 562 -26.23 -0.98 -20.83
N LEU A 563 -26.21 -0.72 -22.14
CA LEU A 563 -26.44 0.61 -22.73
C LEU A 563 -27.84 1.16 -22.39
N LYS A 564 -28.87 0.33 -22.44
CA LYS A 564 -30.22 0.70 -22.01
C LYS A 564 -30.29 1.03 -20.52
N GLU A 565 -29.62 0.23 -19.67
CA GLU A 565 -29.49 0.51 -18.23
C GLU A 565 -28.73 1.83 -18.00
N THR A 566 -27.68 2.08 -18.79
CA THR A 566 -26.90 3.34 -18.75
C THR A 566 -27.78 4.54 -19.04
N LEU A 567 -28.53 4.50 -20.13
CA LEU A 567 -29.46 5.56 -20.52
C LEU A 567 -30.54 5.80 -19.46
N ALA A 568 -31.13 4.73 -18.95
CA ALA A 568 -32.15 4.79 -17.88
C ALA A 568 -31.55 5.40 -16.59
N TYR A 569 -30.35 5.01 -16.24
CA TYR A 569 -29.62 5.55 -15.09
C TYR A 569 -29.38 7.05 -15.22
N MET A 570 -28.86 7.48 -16.38
CA MET A 570 -28.60 8.89 -16.68
C MET A 570 -29.88 9.72 -16.62
N ASN A 571 -30.96 9.27 -17.25
CA ASN A 571 -32.26 9.96 -17.22
C ASN A 571 -32.86 10.02 -15.80
N THR A 572 -32.79 8.93 -15.05
CA THR A 572 -33.37 8.85 -13.69
C THR A 572 -32.65 9.77 -12.71
N HIS A 573 -31.32 9.81 -12.74
CA HIS A 573 -30.53 10.53 -11.76
C HIS A 573 -30.14 11.96 -12.17
N PHE A 574 -30.05 12.23 -13.47
CA PHE A 574 -29.57 13.51 -13.99
C PHE A 574 -30.59 14.22 -14.90
N GLY A 575 -31.70 13.55 -15.26
CA GLY A 575 -32.70 14.10 -16.16
C GLY A 575 -32.16 14.40 -17.57
N SER A 576 -31.06 13.77 -17.98
CA SER A 576 -30.34 14.08 -19.21
C SER A 576 -29.49 12.92 -19.70
N GLU A 577 -29.43 12.76 -21.02
CA GLU A 577 -28.48 11.84 -21.69
C GLU A 577 -27.08 12.46 -21.89
N ASN A 578 -26.91 13.74 -21.52
CA ASN A 578 -25.66 14.52 -21.67
C ASN A 578 -25.04 14.82 -20.32
N VAL A 579 -24.62 13.79 -19.58
CA VAL A 579 -23.99 13.90 -18.27
C VAL A 579 -22.49 14.06 -18.45
N ALA A 580 -21.91 15.13 -17.93
CA ALA A 580 -20.45 15.31 -17.93
C ALA A 580 -19.80 14.42 -16.86
N LEU A 581 -18.53 14.08 -17.05
CA LEU A 581 -17.77 13.26 -16.08
C LEU A 581 -17.84 13.86 -14.67
N GLY A 582 -17.57 15.15 -14.54
CA GLY A 582 -17.59 15.86 -13.26
C GLY A 582 -18.98 16.04 -12.65
N ASP A 583 -20.07 15.80 -13.39
CA ASP A 583 -21.43 15.72 -12.84
C ASP A 583 -21.69 14.37 -12.20
N PHE A 584 -21.15 13.31 -12.78
CA PHE A 584 -21.29 11.94 -12.29
C PHE A 584 -20.30 11.59 -11.19
N VAL A 585 -19.03 11.97 -11.32
CA VAL A 585 -17.97 11.66 -10.36
C VAL A 585 -17.49 12.91 -9.65
N LYS A 586 -17.47 12.88 -8.32
CA LYS A 586 -17.08 14.01 -7.46
C LYS A 586 -15.89 13.65 -6.58
N VAL A 587 -14.98 14.61 -6.42
CA VAL A 587 -14.00 14.58 -5.32
C VAL A 587 -14.64 15.34 -4.16
N VAL A 588 -14.76 14.66 -3.00
CA VAL A 588 -15.50 15.20 -1.85
C VAL A 588 -14.63 15.15 -0.61
N ARG A 589 -14.47 16.30 0.06
CA ARG A 589 -13.77 16.40 1.33
C ARG A 589 -14.51 17.36 2.27
N GLY A 590 -15.15 16.83 3.32
CA GLY A 590 -16.08 17.63 4.14
C GLY A 590 -17.21 18.20 3.32
N ASP A 591 -17.37 19.53 3.37
CA ASP A 591 -18.39 20.25 2.62
C ASP A 591 -17.95 20.62 1.19
N LEU A 592 -16.67 20.41 0.85
CA LEU A 592 -16.15 20.66 -0.49
C LEU A 592 -16.53 19.50 -1.42
N GLU A 593 -17.19 19.86 -2.53
CA GLU A 593 -17.55 18.92 -3.59
C GLU A 593 -17.11 19.51 -4.93
N MET A 594 -16.14 18.86 -5.57
CA MET A 594 -15.55 19.33 -6.83
C MET A 594 -15.74 18.31 -7.95
N PRO A 595 -15.91 18.76 -9.23
CA PRO A 595 -15.94 17.85 -10.37
C PRO A 595 -14.66 17.01 -10.46
N SER A 596 -14.76 15.69 -10.57
CA SER A 596 -13.60 14.83 -10.73
C SER A 596 -13.08 14.87 -12.16
N PHE A 597 -11.79 14.61 -12.30
CA PHE A 597 -11.10 14.23 -13.53
C PHE A 597 -10.64 12.75 -13.42
N GLY A 598 -10.18 12.18 -14.52
CA GLY A 598 -9.64 10.83 -14.53
C GLY A 598 -10.71 9.72 -14.51
N LEU A 599 -10.28 8.53 -14.81
CA LEU A 599 -11.06 7.29 -14.85
C LEU A 599 -10.24 6.19 -14.15
N PRO A 600 -10.82 5.03 -13.83
CA PRO A 600 -10.08 3.98 -13.12
C PRO A 600 -8.77 3.54 -13.77
N ASP A 601 -8.68 3.55 -15.09
CA ASP A 601 -7.52 3.00 -15.83
C ASP A 601 -6.90 4.00 -16.83
N VAL A 602 -6.84 5.27 -16.47
CA VAL A 602 -6.00 6.29 -17.09
C VAL A 602 -4.82 6.64 -16.18
N LEU A 603 -3.78 7.32 -16.67
CA LEU A 603 -2.61 7.68 -15.83
C LEU A 603 -2.99 8.52 -14.61
N THR A 604 -3.95 9.44 -14.74
CA THR A 604 -4.57 10.15 -13.62
C THR A 604 -5.72 9.31 -13.01
N ALA A 605 -5.40 8.13 -12.47
CA ALA A 605 -6.40 7.14 -12.06
C ALA A 605 -7.28 7.61 -10.89
N MET A 606 -8.62 7.45 -11.06
CA MET A 606 -9.63 7.79 -10.07
C MET A 606 -10.67 6.70 -9.94
N HIS A 607 -10.92 6.23 -8.72
CA HIS A 607 -11.90 5.20 -8.41
C HIS A 607 -13.01 5.76 -7.53
N GLY A 608 -14.25 5.67 -7.99
CA GLY A 608 -15.44 6.14 -7.28
C GLY A 608 -16.24 5.01 -6.63
N ALA A 609 -16.86 5.33 -5.49
CA ALA A 609 -17.87 4.51 -4.85
C ALA A 609 -19.22 5.24 -4.87
N PRO A 610 -20.36 4.50 -4.74
CA PRO A 610 -21.70 5.10 -4.71
C PRO A 610 -21.81 6.25 -3.70
N TYR A 611 -22.40 7.34 -4.13
CA TYR A 611 -22.65 8.56 -3.37
C TYR A 611 -24.10 9.05 -3.58
N LYS A 612 -24.45 10.20 -3.04
CA LYS A 612 -25.82 10.76 -3.14
C LYS A 612 -26.27 11.00 -4.60
N ASP A 613 -27.56 10.93 -4.83
CA ASP A 613 -28.23 11.28 -6.09
C ASP A 613 -27.67 10.58 -7.34
N GLY A 614 -27.30 9.30 -7.20
CA GLY A 614 -26.73 8.53 -8.31
C GLY A 614 -25.33 8.93 -8.75
N ARG A 615 -24.62 9.74 -7.95
CA ARG A 615 -23.23 10.12 -8.21
C ARG A 615 -22.26 9.11 -7.60
N LEU A 616 -21.01 9.21 -8.01
CA LEU A 616 -19.89 8.55 -7.36
C LEU A 616 -19.04 9.58 -6.60
N LYS A 617 -18.56 9.20 -5.40
CA LYS A 617 -17.49 9.90 -4.67
C LYS A 617 -16.18 9.16 -4.92
N VAL A 618 -15.14 9.89 -5.31
CA VAL A 618 -13.78 9.34 -5.39
C VAL A 618 -13.34 8.90 -3.99
N THR A 619 -12.87 7.67 -3.89
CA THR A 619 -12.41 7.05 -2.63
C THR A 619 -10.97 6.57 -2.70
N ALA A 620 -10.45 6.34 -3.91
CA ALA A 620 -9.08 5.93 -4.16
C ALA A 620 -8.62 6.47 -5.52
N GLY A 621 -7.34 6.54 -5.72
CA GLY A 621 -6.71 7.05 -6.93
C GLY A 621 -5.42 7.76 -6.60
N GLU A 622 -5.11 8.81 -7.32
CA GLU A 622 -3.93 9.65 -7.07
C GLU A 622 -3.91 10.16 -5.63
N SER A 623 -3.25 9.44 -4.74
CA SER A 623 -3.31 9.67 -3.28
C SER A 623 -2.06 10.35 -2.71
N TYR A 624 -0.97 10.35 -3.45
CA TYR A 624 0.23 11.12 -3.23
C TYR A 624 0.94 11.34 -4.57
N ILE A 625 1.53 12.50 -4.76
CA ILE A 625 2.33 12.82 -5.93
C ILE A 625 3.64 13.44 -5.43
N GLN A 626 4.78 12.88 -5.83
CA GLN A 626 6.07 13.54 -5.67
C GLN A 626 6.82 13.49 -7.00
N LEU A 627 7.29 14.64 -7.46
CA LEU A 627 8.03 14.83 -8.70
C LEU A 627 9.42 15.32 -8.35
N VAL A 628 10.42 14.52 -8.68
CA VAL A 628 11.82 14.79 -8.34
C VAL A 628 12.63 15.01 -9.60
N ARG A 629 13.44 16.06 -9.60
CA ARG A 629 14.45 16.34 -10.61
C ARG A 629 15.80 16.41 -9.92
N PHE A 630 16.66 15.43 -10.17
CA PHE A 630 18.02 15.40 -9.68
C PHE A 630 18.94 16.12 -10.66
N THR A 631 19.69 17.09 -10.16
CA THR A 631 20.70 17.85 -10.91
C THR A 631 22.04 17.75 -10.20
N SER A 632 23.09 18.25 -10.83
CA SER A 632 24.41 18.38 -10.19
C SER A 632 24.39 19.25 -8.93
N LYS A 633 23.36 20.11 -8.77
CA LYS A 633 23.19 21.02 -7.62
C LYS A 633 22.36 20.41 -6.48
N GLY A 634 21.78 19.22 -6.66
CA GLY A 634 20.90 18.57 -5.70
C GLY A 634 19.52 18.24 -6.27
N ALA A 635 18.62 17.78 -5.39
CA ALA A 635 17.27 17.40 -5.74
C ALA A 635 16.31 18.61 -5.71
N SER A 636 15.57 18.80 -6.80
CA SER A 636 14.38 19.66 -6.81
C SER A 636 13.15 18.79 -6.61
N ILE A 637 12.49 18.93 -5.47
CA ILE A 637 11.36 18.08 -5.05
C ILE A 637 10.08 18.92 -5.05
N ARG A 638 9.02 18.39 -5.64
CA ARG A 638 7.68 18.93 -5.58
C ARG A 638 6.70 17.86 -5.19
N SER A 639 5.71 18.17 -4.37
CA SER A 639 4.75 17.17 -3.90
C SER A 639 3.31 17.66 -3.80
N MET A 640 2.40 16.72 -3.56
CA MET A 640 0.97 16.95 -3.37
C MET A 640 0.35 15.80 -2.61
N VAL A 641 -0.41 16.11 -1.57
CA VAL A 641 -1.40 15.22 -0.94
C VAL A 641 -2.79 15.73 -1.32
N PRO A 642 -3.66 14.95 -1.97
CA PRO A 642 -4.88 15.48 -2.62
C PRO A 642 -5.81 16.29 -1.74
N TYR A 643 -5.93 15.94 -0.46
CA TYR A 643 -6.80 16.66 0.46
C TYR A 643 -6.04 17.71 1.25
N GLY A 644 -5.04 17.32 2.00
CA GLY A 644 -4.28 18.17 2.89
C GLY A 644 -3.52 17.34 3.94
N SER A 645 -2.80 18.02 4.81
CA SER A 645 -1.90 17.38 5.79
C SER A 645 -2.62 16.90 7.06
N SER A 646 -3.93 17.18 7.24
CA SER A 646 -4.67 16.80 8.45
C SER A 646 -6.00 16.12 8.13
N ASN A 647 -6.32 15.07 8.86
CA ASN A 647 -7.63 14.41 8.80
C ASN A 647 -8.64 14.96 9.83
N ARG A 648 -8.29 16.02 10.56
CA ARG A 648 -9.20 16.69 11.49
C ARG A 648 -10.08 17.68 10.73
N PRO A 649 -11.44 17.53 10.76
CA PRO A 649 -12.34 18.41 10.00
C PRO A 649 -12.21 19.91 10.32
N ASN A 650 -11.81 20.24 11.54
CA ASN A 650 -11.63 21.63 11.97
C ASN A 650 -10.23 22.20 11.70
N SER A 651 -9.32 21.41 11.09
CA SER A 651 -7.99 21.89 10.73
C SER A 651 -8.08 22.76 9.46
N PRO A 652 -7.33 23.87 9.37
CA PRO A 652 -7.19 24.61 8.13
C PRO A 652 -6.57 23.76 7.01
N HIS A 653 -5.81 22.69 7.39
CA HIS A 653 -5.14 21.78 6.47
C HIS A 653 -5.95 20.50 6.18
N TYR A 654 -7.28 20.55 6.38
CA TYR A 654 -8.16 19.42 6.10
C TYR A 654 -8.38 19.20 4.60
N ALA A 655 -8.42 20.31 3.82
CA ALA A 655 -8.72 20.28 2.39
C ALA A 655 -7.99 21.36 1.59
N ASP A 656 -6.99 22.01 2.15
CA ASP A 656 -6.32 23.18 1.57
C ASP A 656 -5.47 22.85 0.33
N GLN A 657 -5.03 21.59 0.15
CA GLN A 657 -4.32 21.16 -1.05
C GLN A 657 -5.26 20.71 -2.18
N LEU A 658 -6.55 20.50 -1.92
CA LEU A 658 -7.51 20.06 -2.94
C LEU A 658 -7.61 21.02 -4.14
N PRO A 659 -7.62 22.35 -3.98
CA PRO A 659 -7.63 23.28 -5.13
C PRO A 659 -6.39 23.18 -6.02
N LEU A 660 -5.21 22.91 -5.47
CA LEU A 660 -3.98 22.67 -6.23
C LEU A 660 -4.07 21.32 -6.98
N TYR A 661 -4.53 20.29 -6.30
CA TYR A 661 -4.73 18.97 -6.88
C TYR A 661 -5.63 19.00 -8.11
N MET A 662 -6.77 19.71 -8.02
CA MET A 662 -7.72 19.85 -9.12
C MET A 662 -7.17 20.63 -10.32
N LYS A 663 -6.04 21.34 -10.15
CA LYS A 663 -5.34 22.09 -11.19
C LYS A 663 -4.05 21.41 -11.66
N PHE A 664 -3.78 20.18 -11.23
CA PHE A 664 -2.54 19.45 -11.52
C PHE A 664 -1.28 20.22 -11.05
N GLN A 665 -1.38 20.91 -9.93
CA GLN A 665 -0.30 21.69 -9.34
C GLN A 665 0.29 20.97 -8.12
N THR A 666 1.59 21.17 -7.93
CA THR A 666 2.34 20.65 -6.79
C THR A 666 3.06 21.79 -6.07
N LYS A 667 3.28 21.64 -4.76
CA LYS A 667 4.05 22.57 -3.94
C LYS A 667 5.54 22.20 -3.94
N PRO A 668 6.49 23.15 -3.82
CA PRO A 668 7.90 22.86 -3.63
C PRO A 668 8.14 22.23 -2.24
N MET A 669 9.08 21.30 -2.15
CA MET A 669 9.47 20.60 -0.90
C MET A 669 11.00 20.53 -0.78
N PRO A 670 11.70 21.67 -0.68
CA PRO A 670 13.15 21.66 -0.51
C PRO A 670 13.55 21.01 0.83
N LEU A 671 14.74 20.41 0.86
CA LEU A 671 15.31 19.80 2.06
C LEU A 671 16.07 20.80 2.95
N ASP A 672 16.13 22.06 2.53
CA ASP A 672 16.85 23.13 3.22
C ASP A 672 16.07 23.67 4.43
N ARG A 673 16.72 23.64 5.58
CA ARG A 673 16.15 24.12 6.85
C ARG A 673 15.86 25.62 6.83
N GLU A 674 16.75 26.44 6.25
CA GLU A 674 16.58 27.89 6.24
C GLU A 674 15.33 28.33 5.45
N HIS A 675 15.02 27.56 4.40
CA HIS A 675 13.77 27.76 3.65
C HIS A 675 12.56 27.61 4.57
N TRP A 676 12.49 26.51 5.32
CA TRP A 676 11.35 26.22 6.18
C TRP A 676 11.26 27.11 7.42
N GLU A 677 12.38 27.64 7.91
CA GLU A 677 12.37 28.66 8.96
C GLU A 677 11.74 29.98 8.50
N LYS A 678 11.86 30.31 7.21
CA LYS A 678 11.25 31.53 6.60
C LYS A 678 9.75 31.31 6.28
N GLU A 679 9.38 30.12 5.85
CA GLU A 679 8.00 29.78 5.45
C GLU A 679 7.16 29.18 6.62
N ALA A 680 7.70 29.17 7.83
CA ALA A 680 7.06 28.58 9.00
C ALA A 680 5.77 29.29 9.38
N THR A 681 4.67 28.58 9.41
CA THR A 681 3.40 29.05 10.02
C THR A 681 3.36 28.77 11.52
N ARG A 682 4.05 27.69 11.97
CA ARG A 682 4.18 27.31 13.37
C ARG A 682 5.52 26.61 13.59
N LYS A 683 6.20 26.97 14.69
CA LYS A 683 7.46 26.34 15.13
C LYS A 683 7.35 25.99 16.61
N TYR A 684 7.63 24.73 16.97
CA TYR A 684 7.42 24.26 18.33
C TYR A 684 8.22 23.00 18.67
N HIS A 685 8.32 22.69 19.93
CA HIS A 685 8.81 21.41 20.45
C HIS A 685 7.64 20.58 20.98
N PRO A 686 7.65 19.25 20.76
CA PRO A 686 6.66 18.37 21.38
C PRO A 686 6.67 18.50 22.91
N ILE A 687 5.53 18.27 23.56
CA ILE A 687 5.42 18.29 25.02
C ILE A 687 5.75 16.90 25.57
N GLN A 688 6.23 16.84 26.83
CA GLN A 688 6.44 15.57 27.54
C GLN A 688 5.16 15.00 28.14
#